data_9304a0b1c5426a6fcd34f9994b2b1f47
#
_entry.id   9304a0b1c5426a6fcd34f9994b2b1f47
#
_cell.length_a   1.000
_cell.length_b   1.000
_cell.length_c   1.000
_cell.angle_alpha   90.00
_cell.angle_beta   90.00
_cell.angle_gamma   90.00
#
_symmetry.space_group_name_H-M   'P 1'
#
loop_
_entity.id
_entity.type
_entity.pdbx_description
1 polymer ?
#
loop_
_entity_poly.entity_id
_entity_poly.type
_entity_poly.pdbx_seq_one_letter_code
_entity_poly.pdbx_strand_id
1 'polypeptide(L)'
;MMNQIFESAPRAFRKGVEYLKKGKKEKGASRFATSLKAGFKPAMVIIDILDHEEDVNQAVVSFETLFKNGFKGASLAIGKFYYEGNGRPFSREESVKWFLESARDGGVEACNYIGEMRECGEGLPVDLNKAFEWYERGAQRGDIVAKFNIGRLLSTGDGGYKDINEAVDNWYESAKGGYAPAMYKVGEIFEEGLTVPVKLSKSFEWYLKAANAGYAPAFEKAGMFLYDGKGVEKNAAEAFLWLTKMEGIASSGVALILGKMYLRGEGTPKDLNKAKEYLQQAAQSDFVEAIFLMGQLFDELGDPEAYDWYHRAADKGSADAQDSIAGFYLRKSDEEGVDWLKKAASNGNPEAMFKLAQKYEIGEEIESNHKMAVDFYKRAADKGNIEAQFKYASLLLAGEITNKDNQSAADYFNRAAGAGHARAAYLIGIIHEKSLSYWSEKEKAFEWFLKAAELGVPGAMFRVGVYFENGITKEKNTDEAFKWYQKAADAGYPKALFNLGVMYESGNGIAQDMKMAVQYYERAANLGVAEAMNNLGNAYHQGKGVDPNGSEAVKWYNKADESGFYLGTYNLGVMHYFGDAGEKNFERAFTFFKKASDSGYAQAQYNLAGMYYFGEGVDKDVNEAFRYYSKAAENGFSDAWKNLGDMYLNGDGVQKNVEKSILSFEKGADGGDNEARVELGRILYTTTGFQDFTKAYQYLKAAADEGYSPAYNPLGILLVSKKFSDRDPSAAWEWFEKGAKEGIGLAKLNQATFLKRGENGVADYVKAFEILESLVQDNQDTTAAYLLALLILSEECPVKDQTIARKYLEISAGKGCQPAAKLLDNNDLFTGPAVLNFWEDYILED
;
A
#
# COMPACT_ATOMS: atom_id res chain seq x y z
N MET A 1 -40.40 7.44 55.14
CA MET A 1 -41.74 7.25 55.71
C MET A 1 -42.52 6.18 54.99
N MET A 2 -42.79 6.24 53.65
CA MET A 2 -43.61 5.22 52.99
C MET A 2 -43.02 3.81 53.10
N ASN A 3 -41.68 3.62 53.09
CA ASN A 3 -41.08 2.28 53.15
C ASN A 3 -41.27 1.56 54.52
N GLN A 4 -41.26 2.28 55.66
CA GLN A 4 -41.50 1.68 56.98
C GLN A 4 -42.99 1.31 57.21
N ILE A 5 -43.89 2.12 56.69
CA ILE A 5 -45.34 1.81 56.66
C ILE A 5 -45.64 0.66 55.67
N PHE A 6 -44.79 0.52 54.65
CA PHE A 6 -44.96 -0.39 53.57
C PHE A 6 -44.73 -1.87 53.96
N GLU A 7 -43.74 -2.14 54.84
CA GLU A 7 -43.40 -3.52 55.25
C GLU A 7 -44.44 -4.23 56.09
N SER A 8 -45.17 -3.45 56.98
CA SER A 8 -46.22 -3.96 57.84
C SER A 8 -47.65 -3.79 57.27
N ALA A 9 -47.77 -3.13 56.12
CA ALA A 9 -49.06 -2.71 55.59
C ALA A 9 -49.81 -3.83 54.82
N PRO A 10 -51.15 -3.77 54.83
CA PRO A 10 -51.99 -4.70 54.04
C PRO A 10 -51.69 -4.60 52.56
N ARG A 11 -51.90 -5.71 51.82
CA ARG A 11 -51.68 -5.80 50.38
C ARG A 11 -52.39 -4.71 49.58
N ALA A 12 -53.58 -4.26 50.03
CA ALA A 12 -54.33 -3.21 49.41
C ALA A 12 -53.61 -1.84 49.51
N PHE A 13 -53.04 -1.53 50.65
CA PHE A 13 -52.26 -0.32 50.90
C PHE A 13 -50.99 -0.27 50.04
N ARG A 14 -50.23 -1.36 49.99
CA ARG A 14 -49.04 -1.49 49.16
C ARG A 14 -49.33 -1.28 47.67
N LYS A 15 -50.42 -1.83 47.18
CA LYS A 15 -50.90 -1.60 45.76
C LYS A 15 -51.33 -0.15 45.56
N GLY A 16 -51.93 0.51 46.55
CA GLY A 16 -52.30 1.93 46.55
C GLY A 16 -51.07 2.80 46.30
N VAL A 17 -49.99 2.57 47.06
CA VAL A 17 -48.71 3.26 46.90
C VAL A 17 -48.08 3.02 45.51
N GLU A 18 -48.15 1.79 44.99
CA GLU A 18 -47.67 1.49 43.61
C GLU A 18 -48.46 2.25 42.54
N TYR A 19 -49.75 2.43 42.71
CA TYR A 19 -50.56 3.20 41.78
C TYR A 19 -50.21 4.71 41.84
N LEU A 20 -49.95 5.25 43.03
CA LEU A 20 -49.52 6.63 43.17
C LEU A 20 -48.16 6.89 42.51
N LYS A 21 -47.15 5.97 42.74
CA LYS A 21 -45.85 6.04 42.06
C LYS A 21 -45.96 6.02 40.52
N LYS A 22 -47.08 5.46 40.00
CA LYS A 22 -47.36 5.39 38.54
C LYS A 22 -48.27 6.53 38.05
N GLY A 23 -48.52 7.57 38.88
CA GLY A 23 -49.39 8.71 38.56
C GLY A 23 -50.89 8.39 38.45
N LYS A 24 -51.36 7.23 38.96
CA LYS A 24 -52.75 6.78 38.88
C LYS A 24 -53.49 7.07 40.18
N LYS A 25 -53.72 8.37 40.47
CA LYS A 25 -54.33 8.86 41.75
C LYS A 25 -55.62 8.18 42.15
N GLU A 26 -56.62 8.13 41.26
CA GLU A 26 -57.93 7.49 41.54
C GLU A 26 -57.82 5.98 41.89
N LYS A 27 -56.94 5.28 41.19
CA LYS A 27 -56.73 3.85 41.47
C LYS A 27 -55.97 3.67 42.79
N GLY A 28 -55.10 4.61 43.13
CA GLY A 28 -54.41 4.70 44.46
C GLY A 28 -55.40 4.89 45.59
N ALA A 29 -56.24 5.94 45.51
CA ALA A 29 -57.26 6.29 46.49
C ALA A 29 -58.22 5.13 46.73
N SER A 30 -58.72 4.46 45.67
CA SER A 30 -59.59 3.30 45.80
C SER A 30 -58.94 2.13 46.58
N ARG A 31 -57.66 1.92 46.44
CA ARG A 31 -56.89 0.90 47.19
C ARG A 31 -56.63 1.30 48.65
N PHE A 32 -56.46 2.59 48.92
CA PHE A 32 -56.36 3.08 50.29
C PHE A 32 -57.69 2.95 51.00
N ALA A 33 -58.81 3.30 50.34
CA ALA A 33 -60.16 3.09 50.89
C ALA A 33 -60.39 1.62 51.20
N THR A 34 -59.94 0.69 50.39
CA THR A 34 -60.02 -0.77 50.65
C THR A 34 -59.19 -1.14 51.86
N SER A 35 -58.01 -0.55 52.04
CA SER A 35 -57.14 -0.81 53.20
C SER A 35 -57.71 -0.22 54.49
N LEU A 36 -58.36 0.91 54.40
CA LEU A 36 -59.02 1.53 55.53
C LEU A 36 -60.21 0.71 56.02
N LYS A 37 -61.05 0.20 55.09
CA LYS A 37 -62.15 -0.71 55.40
C LYS A 37 -61.66 -1.99 56.10
N ALA A 38 -60.42 -2.37 55.86
CA ALA A 38 -59.77 -3.52 56.53
C ALA A 38 -59.13 -3.11 57.91
N GLY A 39 -59.37 -1.90 58.40
CA GLY A 39 -58.93 -1.44 59.72
C GLY A 39 -57.52 -0.81 59.75
N PHE A 40 -56.89 -0.57 58.59
CA PHE A 40 -55.60 0.02 58.54
C PHE A 40 -55.67 1.55 58.55
N LYS A 41 -55.70 2.17 59.75
CA LYS A 41 -55.86 3.60 60.00
C LYS A 41 -54.88 4.52 59.18
N PRO A 42 -53.61 4.17 58.90
CA PRO A 42 -52.77 5.03 58.07
C PRO A 42 -53.28 5.32 56.65
N ALA A 43 -54.15 4.45 56.13
CA ALA A 43 -54.78 4.68 54.84
C ALA A 43 -55.76 5.87 54.87
N MET A 44 -56.37 6.21 55.99
CA MET A 44 -57.25 7.32 56.19
C MET A 44 -56.52 8.69 55.96
N VAL A 45 -55.34 8.78 56.51
CA VAL A 45 -54.50 10.00 56.42
C VAL A 45 -53.99 10.23 55.01
N ILE A 46 -53.62 9.15 54.29
CA ILE A 46 -53.20 9.28 52.89
C ILE A 46 -54.36 9.63 51.98
N ILE A 47 -55.56 9.13 52.27
CA ILE A 47 -56.77 9.55 51.57
C ILE A 47 -57.02 11.04 51.82
N ASP A 48 -56.99 11.50 53.08
CA ASP A 48 -57.14 12.84 53.47
C ASP A 48 -56.13 13.80 52.81
N ILE A 49 -54.87 13.38 52.77
CA ILE A 49 -53.82 14.10 52.03
C ILE A 49 -54.10 14.18 50.51
N LEU A 50 -54.60 13.11 49.91
CA LEU A 50 -54.92 13.08 48.50
C LEU A 50 -56.15 13.90 48.15
N ASP A 51 -57.10 13.99 49.01
CA ASP A 51 -58.35 14.71 48.85
C ASP A 51 -58.12 16.23 49.07
N HIS A 52 -57.07 16.63 49.86
CA HIS A 52 -56.74 18.02 50.20
C HIS A 52 -55.33 18.42 49.68
N GLU A 53 -54.93 17.93 48.50
CA GLU A 53 -53.58 18.10 47.93
C GLU A 53 -53.22 19.61 47.76
N GLU A 54 -54.22 20.53 47.71
CA GLU A 54 -54.03 21.97 47.62
C GLU A 54 -53.98 22.65 49.02
N ASP A 55 -54.32 21.94 50.10
CA ASP A 55 -54.24 22.46 51.44
C ASP A 55 -53.15 21.78 52.27
N VAL A 56 -51.94 22.32 52.17
CA VAL A 56 -50.76 21.82 52.88
C VAL A 56 -50.90 21.89 54.40
N ASN A 57 -51.72 22.83 54.94
CA ASN A 57 -52.01 22.90 56.38
C ASN A 57 -52.75 21.64 56.87
N GLN A 58 -53.70 21.17 56.08
CA GLN A 58 -54.47 19.94 56.38
C GLN A 58 -53.52 18.74 56.36
N ALA A 59 -52.59 18.65 55.44
CA ALA A 59 -51.60 17.60 55.35
C ALA A 59 -50.74 17.55 56.62
N VAL A 60 -50.27 18.67 57.14
CA VAL A 60 -49.49 18.74 58.38
C VAL A 60 -50.30 18.23 59.57
N VAL A 61 -51.55 18.68 59.72
CA VAL A 61 -52.45 18.18 60.80
C VAL A 61 -52.65 16.69 60.69
N SER A 62 -52.75 16.16 59.50
CA SER A 62 -52.92 14.73 59.25
C SER A 62 -51.66 13.96 59.66
N PHE A 63 -50.45 14.45 59.37
CA PHE A 63 -49.20 13.84 59.82
C PHE A 63 -49.01 13.94 61.34
N GLU A 64 -49.40 15.06 61.98
CA GLU A 64 -49.41 15.16 63.45
C GLU A 64 -50.36 14.17 64.11
N THR A 65 -51.51 13.94 63.49
CA THR A 65 -52.48 12.93 63.93
C THR A 65 -51.91 11.52 63.78
N LEU A 66 -51.19 11.24 62.71
CA LEU A 66 -50.48 10.00 62.55
C LEU A 66 -49.41 9.76 63.60
N PHE A 67 -48.65 10.80 63.94
CA PHE A 67 -47.62 10.75 64.96
C PHE A 67 -48.27 10.45 66.33
N LYS A 68 -49.31 11.19 66.73
CA LYS A 68 -50.08 10.95 67.96
C LYS A 68 -50.68 9.56 68.05
N ASN A 69 -50.96 8.94 66.92
CA ASN A 69 -51.46 7.56 66.83
C ASN A 69 -50.31 6.50 66.77
N GLY A 70 -49.10 6.88 67.10
CA GLY A 70 -47.94 6.00 67.23
C GLY A 70 -47.14 5.74 65.95
N PHE A 71 -47.42 6.48 64.87
CA PHE A 71 -46.66 6.38 63.63
C PHE A 71 -45.45 7.33 63.69
N LYS A 72 -44.41 6.82 64.28
CA LYS A 72 -43.18 7.56 64.52
C LYS A 72 -42.52 8.17 63.27
N GLY A 73 -42.64 7.51 62.13
CA GLY A 73 -42.13 8.02 60.84
C GLY A 73 -42.77 9.30 60.35
N ALA A 74 -43.88 9.74 60.93
CA ALA A 74 -44.52 11.01 60.61
C ALA A 74 -43.71 12.22 61.09
N SER A 75 -42.86 12.06 62.11
CA SER A 75 -42.03 13.13 62.66
C SER A 75 -41.07 13.76 61.61
N LEU A 76 -40.51 12.94 60.69
CA LEU A 76 -39.66 13.47 59.62
C LEU A 76 -40.44 14.39 58.67
N ALA A 77 -41.67 14.01 58.29
CA ALA A 77 -42.47 14.84 57.38
C ALA A 77 -42.90 16.12 58.03
N ILE A 78 -43.31 16.07 59.30
CA ILE A 78 -43.67 17.28 60.05
C ILE A 78 -42.45 18.20 60.18
N GLY A 79 -41.27 17.67 60.45
CA GLY A 79 -40.01 18.38 60.48
C GLY A 79 -39.72 19.14 59.15
N LYS A 80 -39.94 18.44 58.04
CA LYS A 80 -39.76 19.06 56.69
C LYS A 80 -40.77 20.17 56.42
N PHE A 81 -42.06 20.03 56.82
CA PHE A 81 -43.07 21.09 56.67
C PHE A 81 -42.66 22.38 57.41
N TYR A 82 -42.16 22.28 58.63
CA TYR A 82 -41.65 23.43 59.37
C TYR A 82 -40.34 23.97 58.82
N TYR A 83 -39.52 23.12 58.26
CA TYR A 83 -38.23 23.50 57.64
C TYR A 83 -38.41 24.23 56.29
N GLU A 84 -39.34 23.83 55.47
CA GLU A 84 -39.61 24.40 54.15
C GLU A 84 -40.63 25.50 54.17
N GLY A 85 -41.39 25.68 55.26
CA GLY A 85 -42.46 26.66 55.42
C GLY A 85 -43.73 26.26 54.63
N ASN A 86 -43.86 25.03 54.21
CA ASN A 86 -45.00 24.54 53.45
C ASN A 86 -46.17 24.20 54.38
N GLY A 87 -47.24 25.06 54.39
CA GLY A 87 -48.46 24.87 55.14
C GLY A 87 -48.39 25.15 56.66
N ARG A 88 -47.28 25.66 57.09
CA ARG A 88 -47.06 26.18 58.46
C ARG A 88 -46.14 27.39 58.39
N PRO A 89 -46.19 28.27 59.39
CA PRO A 89 -45.17 29.33 59.51
C PRO A 89 -43.78 28.67 59.58
N PHE A 90 -42.90 29.15 58.71
CA PHE A 90 -41.51 28.73 58.69
C PHE A 90 -40.92 28.84 60.12
N SER A 91 -40.43 27.75 60.69
CA SER A 91 -39.78 27.67 61.96
C SER A 91 -38.70 26.62 62.03
N ARG A 92 -37.46 27.12 61.98
CA ARG A 92 -36.30 26.26 62.13
C ARG A 92 -36.22 25.53 63.46
N GLU A 93 -36.68 26.25 64.57
CA GLU A 93 -36.64 25.67 65.91
C GLU A 93 -37.67 24.52 66.07
N GLU A 94 -38.86 24.63 65.51
CA GLU A 94 -39.86 23.62 65.54
C GLU A 94 -39.40 22.42 64.61
N SER A 95 -38.82 22.70 63.47
CA SER A 95 -38.30 21.63 62.61
C SER A 95 -37.20 20.77 63.31
N VAL A 96 -36.34 21.45 64.09
CA VAL A 96 -35.30 20.75 64.91
C VAL A 96 -35.92 19.76 65.86
N LYS A 97 -36.98 20.13 66.59
CA LYS A 97 -37.63 19.24 67.52
C LYS A 97 -38.14 17.96 66.85
N TRP A 98 -38.79 18.13 65.71
CA TRP A 98 -39.34 17.03 64.93
C TRP A 98 -38.26 16.17 64.27
N PHE A 99 -37.17 16.74 63.77
CA PHE A 99 -36.04 15.99 63.26
C PHE A 99 -35.32 15.23 64.38
N LEU A 100 -35.13 15.82 65.54
CA LEU A 100 -34.56 15.10 66.72
C LEU A 100 -35.45 13.92 67.13
N GLU A 101 -36.77 14.08 67.13
CA GLU A 101 -37.69 13.01 67.46
C GLU A 101 -37.62 11.91 66.39
N SER A 102 -37.58 12.26 65.10
CA SER A 102 -37.38 11.33 63.99
C SER A 102 -36.07 10.57 64.16
N ALA A 103 -34.99 11.22 64.47
CA ALA A 103 -33.66 10.64 64.59
C ALA A 103 -33.60 9.67 65.80
N ARG A 104 -34.30 9.98 66.94
CA ARG A 104 -34.44 9.07 68.09
C ARG A 104 -35.18 7.78 67.71
N ASP A 105 -36.18 7.91 66.86
CA ASP A 105 -36.96 6.75 66.35
C ASP A 105 -36.31 5.99 65.25
N GLY A 106 -35.02 6.32 64.90
CA GLY A 106 -34.26 5.64 63.87
C GLY A 106 -34.37 6.25 62.48
N GLY A 107 -34.98 7.47 62.36
CA GLY A 107 -35.10 8.19 61.08
C GLY A 107 -33.73 8.61 60.57
N VAL A 108 -33.26 7.94 59.51
CA VAL A 108 -31.92 8.09 58.97
C VAL A 108 -31.75 9.48 58.32
N GLU A 109 -32.74 9.89 57.51
CA GLU A 109 -32.74 11.17 56.77
C GLU A 109 -32.78 12.41 57.75
N ALA A 110 -33.42 12.26 58.95
CA ALA A 110 -33.44 13.30 59.94
C ALA A 110 -32.06 13.66 60.46
N CYS A 111 -31.14 12.71 60.53
CA CYS A 111 -29.74 12.97 60.89
C CYS A 111 -29.05 13.92 59.93
N ASN A 112 -29.34 13.84 58.64
CA ASN A 112 -28.79 14.79 57.65
C ASN A 112 -29.31 16.18 57.86
N TYR A 113 -30.63 16.33 58.02
CA TYR A 113 -31.20 17.66 58.25
C TYR A 113 -30.63 18.30 59.54
N ILE A 114 -30.48 17.54 60.62
CA ILE A 114 -29.86 18.09 61.84
C ILE A 114 -28.38 18.42 61.60
N GLY A 115 -27.67 17.60 60.86
CA GLY A 115 -26.31 17.87 60.43
C GLY A 115 -26.21 19.17 59.61
N GLU A 116 -27.03 19.36 58.59
CA GLU A 116 -27.11 20.57 57.79
C GLU A 116 -27.46 21.81 58.61
N MET A 117 -28.45 21.68 59.53
CA MET A 117 -28.86 22.79 60.44
C MET A 117 -27.72 23.18 61.40
N ARG A 118 -26.89 22.23 61.84
CA ARG A 118 -25.68 22.48 62.64
C ARG A 118 -24.57 23.12 61.82
N GLU A 119 -24.51 22.84 60.58
CA GLU A 119 -23.52 23.40 59.66
C GLU A 119 -23.86 24.85 59.26
N CYS A 120 -25.12 25.11 58.92
CA CYS A 120 -25.58 26.41 58.44
C CYS A 120 -26.02 27.35 59.54
N GLY A 121 -26.20 26.87 60.76
CA GLY A 121 -26.71 27.71 61.90
C GLY A 121 -28.23 27.94 61.85
N GLU A 122 -28.97 27.06 61.18
CA GLU A 122 -30.40 27.17 60.97
C GLU A 122 -31.19 26.48 62.08
N GLY A 123 -31.69 27.24 63.03
CA GLY A 123 -32.43 26.75 64.22
C GLY A 123 -31.58 26.05 65.28
N LEU A 124 -30.33 25.82 65.01
CA LEU A 124 -29.30 25.30 65.91
C LEU A 124 -28.03 26.16 65.73
N PRO A 125 -27.26 26.42 66.83
CA PRO A 125 -25.96 27.10 66.68
C PRO A 125 -25.04 26.30 65.76
N VAL A 126 -24.23 27.04 64.98
CA VAL A 126 -23.19 26.46 64.10
C VAL A 126 -22.22 25.64 64.95
N ASP A 127 -22.05 24.36 64.58
CA ASP A 127 -21.14 23.47 65.26
C ASP A 127 -20.80 22.29 64.30
N LEU A 128 -19.71 22.49 63.58
CA LEU A 128 -19.30 21.53 62.55
C LEU A 128 -18.92 20.15 63.10
N ASN A 129 -18.41 20.08 64.33
CA ASN A 129 -18.13 18.83 65.01
C ASN A 129 -19.41 18.03 65.28
N LYS A 130 -20.46 18.73 65.77
CA LYS A 130 -21.76 18.10 65.97
C LYS A 130 -22.48 17.81 64.63
N ALA A 131 -22.27 18.60 63.61
CA ALA A 131 -22.75 18.31 62.28
C ALA A 131 -22.19 16.97 61.82
N PHE A 132 -20.85 16.80 61.93
CA PHE A 132 -20.13 15.56 61.62
C PHE A 132 -20.68 14.36 62.41
N GLU A 133 -20.86 14.50 63.75
CA GLU A 133 -21.45 13.40 64.56
C GLU A 133 -22.85 12.99 64.09
N TRP A 134 -23.67 13.93 63.66
CA TRP A 134 -25.01 13.65 63.17
C TRP A 134 -24.97 12.98 61.78
N TYR A 135 -24.12 13.40 60.89
CA TYR A 135 -23.86 12.71 59.62
C TYR A 135 -23.33 11.29 59.86
N GLU A 136 -22.42 11.12 60.81
CA GLU A 136 -21.89 9.81 61.16
C GLU A 136 -22.99 8.85 61.66
N ARG A 137 -23.89 9.34 62.52
CA ARG A 137 -25.09 8.56 62.95
C ARG A 137 -25.99 8.14 61.81
N GLY A 138 -26.15 9.04 60.80
CA GLY A 138 -26.90 8.76 59.55
C GLY A 138 -26.18 7.72 58.72
N ALA A 139 -24.89 7.89 58.48
CA ALA A 139 -24.05 7.01 57.68
C ALA A 139 -23.95 5.59 58.23
N GLN A 140 -23.81 5.42 59.55
CA GLN A 140 -23.82 4.12 60.27
C GLN A 140 -25.15 3.37 60.07
N ARG A 141 -26.24 4.05 59.75
CA ARG A 141 -27.53 3.49 59.43
C ARG A 141 -27.80 3.32 57.95
N GLY A 142 -26.76 3.57 57.14
CA GLY A 142 -26.80 3.36 55.69
C GLY A 142 -27.22 4.56 54.86
N ASP A 143 -27.22 5.80 55.45
CA ASP A 143 -27.56 7.02 54.71
C ASP A 143 -26.42 7.41 53.75
N ILE A 144 -26.72 7.36 52.47
CA ILE A 144 -25.75 7.68 51.41
C ILE A 144 -25.49 9.22 51.30
N VAL A 145 -26.47 10.05 51.69
CA VAL A 145 -26.31 11.52 51.70
C VAL A 145 -25.41 11.91 52.86
N ALA A 146 -25.61 11.28 54.03
CA ALA A 146 -24.78 11.48 55.20
C ALA A 146 -23.30 11.11 54.91
N LYS A 147 -23.05 10.01 54.25
CA LYS A 147 -21.68 9.64 53.77
C LYS A 147 -21.09 10.72 52.84
N PHE A 148 -21.87 11.26 51.94
CA PHE A 148 -21.39 12.38 51.09
C PHE A 148 -20.97 13.61 51.91
N ASN A 149 -21.80 13.99 52.89
CA ASN A 149 -21.52 15.14 53.75
C ASN A 149 -20.33 14.92 54.65
N ILE A 150 -20.15 13.71 55.22
CA ILE A 150 -18.93 13.33 55.93
C ILE A 150 -17.70 13.53 55.01
N GLY A 151 -17.72 12.99 53.81
CA GLY A 151 -16.59 13.15 52.89
C GLY A 151 -16.27 14.62 52.61
N ARG A 152 -17.29 15.49 52.51
CA ARG A 152 -17.11 16.94 52.32
C ARG A 152 -16.44 17.58 53.53
N LEU A 153 -16.86 17.31 54.73
CA LEU A 153 -16.28 17.84 55.95
C LEU A 153 -14.85 17.33 56.18
N LEU A 154 -14.59 16.05 55.93
CA LEU A 154 -13.23 15.50 56.01
C LEU A 154 -12.26 16.08 55.00
N SER A 155 -12.76 16.45 53.80
CA SER A 155 -11.91 17.01 52.75
C SER A 155 -11.41 18.43 53.09
N THR A 156 -12.25 19.23 53.74
CA THR A 156 -11.92 20.58 54.16
C THR A 156 -11.23 20.62 55.55
N GLY A 157 -11.55 19.66 56.39
CA GLY A 157 -11.14 19.66 57.82
C GLY A 157 -12.10 20.37 58.74
N ASP A 158 -13.25 20.79 58.27
CA ASP A 158 -14.26 21.55 58.98
C ASP A 158 -14.98 20.73 60.08
N GLY A 159 -14.86 19.42 60.03
CA GLY A 159 -15.41 18.47 61.01
C GLY A 159 -14.47 18.02 62.12
N GLY A 160 -13.39 18.79 62.35
CA GLY A 160 -12.42 18.52 63.47
C GLY A 160 -11.09 17.97 63.01
N TYR A 161 -11.02 17.16 62.00
CA TYR A 161 -9.80 16.70 61.37
C TYR A 161 -9.95 16.54 59.84
N LYS A 162 -8.84 16.65 59.16
CA LYS A 162 -8.79 16.51 57.70
C LYS A 162 -8.22 15.16 57.31
N ASP A 163 -9.00 14.36 56.63
CA ASP A 163 -8.55 13.08 56.02
C ASP A 163 -9.15 12.91 54.62
N ILE A 164 -8.33 13.16 53.63
CA ILE A 164 -8.74 13.07 52.21
C ILE A 164 -8.98 11.63 51.77
N ASN A 165 -8.31 10.66 52.34
CA ASN A 165 -8.52 9.26 51.98
C ASN A 165 -9.86 8.77 52.48
N GLU A 166 -10.16 9.04 53.78
CA GLU A 166 -11.48 8.73 54.37
C GLU A 166 -12.60 9.49 53.66
N ALA A 167 -12.34 10.77 53.22
CA ALA A 167 -13.29 11.54 52.43
C ALA A 167 -13.62 10.84 51.11
N VAL A 168 -12.59 10.36 50.38
CA VAL A 168 -12.75 9.65 49.10
C VAL A 168 -13.52 8.34 49.31
N ASP A 169 -13.24 7.59 50.36
CA ASP A 169 -13.94 6.34 50.66
C ASP A 169 -15.44 6.60 50.93
N ASN A 170 -15.76 7.66 51.71
CA ASN A 170 -17.14 8.02 52.00
C ASN A 170 -17.89 8.50 50.73
N TRP A 171 -17.25 9.28 49.86
CA TRP A 171 -17.83 9.68 48.57
C TRP A 171 -18.06 8.47 47.66
N TYR A 172 -17.12 7.56 47.65
CA TYR A 172 -17.22 6.35 46.81
C TYR A 172 -18.37 5.43 47.26
N GLU A 173 -18.51 5.23 48.56
CA GLU A 173 -19.62 4.47 49.13
C GLU A 173 -20.99 5.17 48.89
N SER A 174 -21.06 6.49 49.02
CA SER A 174 -22.25 7.26 48.69
C SER A 174 -22.63 7.12 47.19
N ALA A 175 -21.61 7.21 46.29
CA ALA A 175 -21.82 7.04 44.86
C ALA A 175 -22.30 5.65 44.49
N LYS A 176 -21.74 4.58 45.11
CA LYS A 176 -22.25 3.19 44.96
C LYS A 176 -23.69 3.08 45.40
N GLY A 177 -24.08 3.81 46.41
CA GLY A 177 -25.44 3.85 46.90
C GLY A 177 -26.44 4.55 45.96
N GLY A 178 -25.96 5.22 44.91
CA GLY A 178 -26.82 5.87 43.95
C GLY A 178 -26.96 7.39 44.09
N TYR A 179 -26.19 8.04 44.98
CA TYR A 179 -26.27 9.47 45.16
C TYR A 179 -25.55 10.23 44.04
N ALA A 180 -26.30 10.94 43.23
CA ALA A 180 -25.76 11.52 41.98
C ALA A 180 -24.67 12.60 42.22
N PRO A 181 -24.76 13.49 43.23
CA PRO A 181 -23.62 14.41 43.54
C PRO A 181 -22.34 13.65 43.93
N ALA A 182 -22.46 12.54 44.66
CA ALA A 182 -21.30 11.72 45.02
C ALA A 182 -20.70 11.01 43.78
N MET A 183 -21.54 10.51 42.84
CA MET A 183 -21.08 9.99 41.57
C MET A 183 -20.28 11.04 40.80
N TYR A 184 -20.78 12.28 40.73
CA TYR A 184 -20.07 13.37 40.09
C TYR A 184 -18.72 13.63 40.77
N LYS A 185 -18.70 13.68 42.11
CA LYS A 185 -17.46 13.87 42.89
C LYS A 185 -16.45 12.75 42.69
N VAL A 186 -16.89 11.48 42.57
CA VAL A 186 -16.02 10.37 42.25
C VAL A 186 -15.47 10.50 40.81
N GLY A 187 -16.25 11.06 39.88
CA GLY A 187 -15.79 11.42 38.55
C GLY A 187 -14.63 12.44 38.61
N GLU A 188 -14.74 13.49 39.39
CA GLU A 188 -13.67 14.48 39.61
C GLU A 188 -12.42 13.82 40.22
N ILE A 189 -12.57 12.97 41.21
CA ILE A 189 -11.44 12.25 41.86
C ILE A 189 -10.62 11.49 40.84
N PHE A 190 -11.25 10.76 39.87
CA PHE A 190 -10.56 10.06 38.80
C PHE A 190 -10.03 11.01 37.72
N GLU A 191 -10.64 12.16 37.48
CA GLU A 191 -10.17 13.18 36.53
C GLU A 191 -8.90 13.88 37.04
N GLU A 192 -8.88 14.28 38.31
CA GLU A 192 -7.80 15.04 38.93
C GLU A 192 -6.68 14.15 39.50
N GLY A 193 -6.98 12.87 39.76
CA GLY A 193 -6.04 11.95 40.38
C GLY A 193 -5.88 12.13 41.87
N LEU A 194 -6.97 12.55 42.58
CA LEU A 194 -6.96 12.77 44.00
C LEU A 194 -6.90 11.42 44.74
N THR A 195 -5.82 11.11 45.44
CA THR A 195 -5.52 9.86 46.17
C THR A 195 -5.46 8.60 45.27
N VAL A 196 -5.87 8.66 44.02
CA VAL A 196 -5.85 7.56 43.03
C VAL A 196 -5.20 8.05 41.73
N PRO A 197 -4.57 7.20 40.92
CA PRO A 197 -4.06 7.61 39.64
C PRO A 197 -5.17 8.14 38.71
N VAL A 198 -4.85 9.16 37.89
CA VAL A 198 -5.76 9.70 36.88
C VAL A 198 -6.23 8.55 35.97
N LYS A 199 -7.55 8.39 35.84
CA LYS A 199 -8.19 7.40 34.97
C LYS A 199 -9.41 8.01 34.29
N LEU A 200 -9.19 8.67 33.16
CA LEU A 200 -10.24 9.40 32.46
C LEU A 200 -11.43 8.54 32.02
N SER A 201 -11.20 7.28 31.69
CA SER A 201 -12.30 6.35 31.35
C SER A 201 -13.21 6.07 32.55
N LYS A 202 -12.64 5.92 33.77
CA LYS A 202 -13.43 5.76 35.00
C LYS A 202 -14.11 7.06 35.42
N SER A 203 -13.45 8.18 35.21
CA SER A 203 -14.05 9.51 35.41
C SER A 203 -15.32 9.66 34.57
N PHE A 204 -15.22 9.36 33.26
CA PHE A 204 -16.36 9.40 32.35
C PHE A 204 -17.50 8.47 32.77
N GLU A 205 -17.19 7.21 33.14
CA GLU A 205 -18.22 6.27 33.63
C GLU A 205 -19.02 6.83 34.81
N TRP A 206 -18.35 7.51 35.77
CA TRP A 206 -19.02 8.08 36.91
C TRP A 206 -19.79 9.37 36.59
N TYR A 207 -19.26 10.22 35.72
CA TYR A 207 -20.02 11.39 35.22
C TYR A 207 -21.25 10.96 34.45
N LEU A 208 -21.17 9.90 33.60
CA LEU A 208 -22.30 9.37 32.88
C LEU A 208 -23.36 8.78 33.82
N LYS A 209 -22.96 8.09 34.91
CA LYS A 209 -23.90 7.62 35.95
C LYS A 209 -24.59 8.78 36.64
N ALA A 210 -23.87 9.82 37.02
CA ALA A 210 -24.44 11.03 37.63
C ALA A 210 -25.41 11.73 36.65
N ALA A 211 -25.05 11.85 35.38
CA ALA A 211 -25.90 12.44 34.35
C ALA A 211 -27.19 11.63 34.12
N ASN A 212 -27.07 10.30 34.05
CA ASN A 212 -28.24 9.42 33.96
C ASN A 212 -29.15 9.48 35.20
N ALA A 213 -28.59 9.82 36.36
CA ALA A 213 -29.36 10.07 37.60
C ALA A 213 -29.96 11.48 37.65
N GLY A 214 -29.79 12.30 36.60
CA GLY A 214 -30.37 13.64 36.48
C GLY A 214 -29.60 14.77 37.14
N TYR A 215 -28.33 14.58 37.47
CA TYR A 215 -27.49 15.61 38.07
C TYR A 215 -26.96 16.59 37.01
N ALA A 216 -27.51 17.83 37.02
CA ALA A 216 -27.25 18.80 35.95
C ALA A 216 -25.76 19.11 35.70
N PRO A 217 -24.88 19.29 36.70
CA PRO A 217 -23.45 19.52 36.44
C PRO A 217 -22.76 18.34 35.66
N ALA A 218 -23.32 17.14 35.79
CA ALA A 218 -22.77 15.98 35.10
C ALA A 218 -23.12 15.94 33.60
N PHE A 219 -24.17 16.66 33.15
CA PHE A 219 -24.50 16.79 31.74
C PHE A 219 -23.38 17.51 30.98
N GLU A 220 -22.87 18.62 31.54
CA GLU A 220 -21.72 19.33 30.99
C GLU A 220 -20.49 18.42 30.87
N LYS A 221 -20.09 17.81 31.99
CA LYS A 221 -18.91 16.94 32.01
C LYS A 221 -19.03 15.75 31.05
N ALA A 222 -20.16 15.02 31.04
CA ALA A 222 -20.40 13.92 30.16
C ALA A 222 -20.37 14.37 28.68
N GLY A 223 -21.01 15.51 28.36
CA GLY A 223 -20.99 16.06 27.02
C GLY A 223 -19.60 16.48 26.56
N MET A 224 -18.83 17.16 27.42
CA MET A 224 -17.46 17.57 27.10
C MET A 224 -16.51 16.39 26.87
N PHE A 225 -16.58 15.36 27.71
CA PHE A 225 -15.77 14.15 27.55
C PHE A 225 -16.06 13.44 26.22
N LEU A 226 -17.32 13.36 25.81
CA LEU A 226 -17.74 12.78 24.52
C LEU A 226 -17.33 13.66 23.34
N TYR A 227 -17.39 14.98 23.48
CA TYR A 227 -16.99 15.91 22.43
C TYR A 227 -15.49 15.90 22.17
N ASP A 228 -14.69 15.88 23.25
CA ASP A 228 -13.23 15.88 23.18
C ASP A 228 -12.64 14.47 22.93
N GLY A 229 -13.39 13.40 23.20
CA GLY A 229 -12.88 12.04 23.22
C GLY A 229 -11.99 11.74 24.43
N LYS A 230 -12.27 12.40 25.58
CA LYS A 230 -11.44 12.34 26.78
C LYS A 230 -11.75 11.08 27.61
N GLY A 231 -10.93 10.05 27.49
CA GLY A 231 -11.15 8.76 28.18
C GLY A 231 -12.30 7.91 27.65
N VAL A 232 -12.91 8.32 26.55
CA VAL A 232 -13.98 7.66 25.81
C VAL A 232 -13.79 7.95 24.32
N GLU A 233 -14.30 7.12 23.45
CA GLU A 233 -14.33 7.40 22.02
C GLU A 233 -15.16 8.66 21.73
N LYS A 234 -14.63 9.52 20.83
CA LYS A 234 -15.30 10.77 20.44
C LYS A 234 -16.67 10.48 19.82
N ASN A 235 -17.73 11.07 20.39
CA ASN A 235 -19.11 10.92 19.91
C ASN A 235 -19.86 12.24 19.97
N ALA A 236 -19.76 13.03 18.90
CA ALA A 236 -20.37 14.34 18.83
C ALA A 236 -21.90 14.32 18.95
N ALA A 237 -22.58 13.27 18.39
CA ALA A 237 -24.02 13.18 18.47
C ALA A 237 -24.51 12.97 19.91
N GLU A 238 -23.88 12.11 20.67
CA GLU A 238 -24.21 11.88 22.07
C GLU A 238 -23.81 13.08 22.95
N ALA A 239 -22.65 13.70 22.67
CA ALA A 239 -22.24 14.94 23.32
C ALA A 239 -23.32 16.03 23.19
N PHE A 240 -23.84 16.22 21.98
CA PHE A 240 -24.89 17.16 21.68
C PHE A 240 -26.16 16.90 22.54
N LEU A 241 -26.60 15.64 22.65
CA LEU A 241 -27.75 15.27 23.46
C LEU A 241 -27.59 15.60 24.94
N TRP A 242 -26.38 15.46 25.48
CA TRP A 242 -26.13 15.83 26.88
C TRP A 242 -26.03 17.34 27.08
N LEU A 243 -25.31 18.06 26.21
CA LEU A 243 -25.10 19.49 26.33
C LEU A 243 -26.40 20.29 26.12
N THR A 244 -27.29 19.85 25.26
CA THR A 244 -28.61 20.52 25.07
C THR A 244 -29.54 20.39 26.28
N LYS A 245 -29.33 19.42 27.19
CA LYS A 245 -30.05 19.39 28.47
C LYS A 245 -29.71 20.59 29.42
N MET A 246 -28.65 21.30 29.08
CA MET A 246 -28.25 22.55 29.80
C MET A 246 -28.89 23.81 29.22
N GLU A 247 -29.81 23.68 28.25
CA GLU A 247 -30.48 24.83 27.62
C GLU A 247 -31.12 25.75 28.70
N GLY A 248 -30.83 27.03 28.62
CA GLY A 248 -31.24 28.05 29.62
C GLY A 248 -30.34 28.19 30.84
N ILE A 249 -29.44 27.24 31.14
CA ILE A 249 -28.49 27.29 32.26
C ILE A 249 -27.05 26.98 31.80
N ALA A 250 -26.84 26.95 30.48
CA ALA A 250 -25.55 26.63 29.90
C ALA A 250 -24.44 27.57 30.37
N SER A 251 -23.32 26.99 30.81
CA SER A 251 -22.09 27.77 31.03
C SER A 251 -21.60 28.37 29.71
N SER A 252 -20.82 29.44 29.79
CA SER A 252 -20.22 30.04 28.59
C SER A 252 -19.32 29.05 27.84
N GLY A 253 -18.73 28.05 28.52
CA GLY A 253 -18.01 26.96 27.94
C GLY A 253 -18.91 26.00 27.13
N VAL A 254 -20.07 25.63 27.68
CA VAL A 254 -21.09 24.82 26.98
C VAL A 254 -21.61 25.58 25.77
N ALA A 255 -21.90 26.89 25.94
CA ALA A 255 -22.36 27.73 24.83
C ALA A 255 -21.32 27.77 23.69
N LEU A 256 -20.03 27.88 24.00
CA LEU A 256 -18.97 27.81 22.99
C LEU A 256 -19.00 26.47 22.23
N ILE A 257 -19.13 25.34 22.93
CA ILE A 257 -19.16 24.01 22.28
C ILE A 257 -20.41 23.83 21.43
N LEU A 258 -21.61 24.19 21.95
CA LEU A 258 -22.84 24.11 21.17
C LEU A 258 -22.80 25.03 19.95
N GLY A 259 -22.23 26.22 20.08
CA GLY A 259 -22.01 27.14 18.97
C GLY A 259 -21.11 26.53 17.88
N LYS A 260 -20.03 25.84 18.24
CA LYS A 260 -19.16 25.09 17.31
C LYS A 260 -19.91 23.97 16.64
N MET A 261 -20.66 23.18 17.40
CA MET A 261 -21.42 22.04 16.88
C MET A 261 -22.45 22.48 15.82
N TYR A 262 -23.19 23.54 16.09
CA TYR A 262 -24.14 24.09 15.12
C TYR A 262 -23.45 24.75 13.91
N LEU A 263 -22.31 25.44 14.11
CA LEU A 263 -21.55 26.07 13.03
C LEU A 263 -21.01 25.03 12.04
N ARG A 264 -20.50 23.90 12.55
CA ARG A 264 -19.83 22.87 11.75
C ARG A 264 -20.74 21.70 11.36
N GLY A 265 -21.94 21.60 11.97
CA GLY A 265 -22.80 20.44 11.80
C GLY A 265 -22.26 19.17 12.49
N GLU A 266 -21.49 19.33 13.58
CA GLU A 266 -20.92 18.21 14.32
C GLU A 266 -21.93 17.63 15.32
N GLY A 267 -22.42 16.42 15.08
CA GLY A 267 -23.39 15.76 15.96
C GLY A 267 -24.82 16.31 15.90
N THR A 268 -25.03 17.37 15.12
CA THR A 268 -26.34 18.01 14.86
C THR A 268 -26.33 18.58 13.44
N PRO A 269 -27.47 18.75 12.76
CA PRO A 269 -27.51 19.50 11.52
C PRO A 269 -26.97 20.93 11.71
N LYS A 270 -26.25 21.42 10.69
CA LYS A 270 -25.72 22.79 10.68
C LYS A 270 -26.83 23.82 10.78
N ASP A 271 -26.70 24.76 11.70
CA ASP A 271 -27.66 25.85 11.92
C ASP A 271 -26.94 27.15 12.32
N LEU A 272 -26.73 28.03 11.35
CA LEU A 272 -25.98 29.26 11.56
C LEU A 272 -26.68 30.24 12.52
N ASN A 273 -28.01 30.22 12.63
CA ASN A 273 -28.74 31.09 13.55
C ASN A 273 -28.52 30.66 15.00
N LYS A 274 -28.64 29.35 15.26
CA LYS A 274 -28.34 28.83 16.60
C LYS A 274 -26.86 28.95 16.93
N ALA A 275 -25.97 28.73 15.96
CA ALA A 275 -24.54 28.95 16.12
C ALA A 275 -24.27 30.41 16.57
N LYS A 276 -24.90 31.39 15.89
CA LYS A 276 -24.78 32.81 16.25
C LYS A 276 -25.21 33.08 17.68
N GLU A 277 -26.37 32.57 18.09
CA GLU A 277 -26.93 32.77 19.45
C GLU A 277 -25.97 32.23 20.52
N TYR A 278 -25.51 30.98 20.41
CA TYR A 278 -24.62 30.36 21.38
C TYR A 278 -23.22 31.02 21.39
N LEU A 279 -22.66 31.28 20.19
CA LEU A 279 -21.36 31.95 20.10
C LEU A 279 -21.39 33.38 20.65
N GLN A 280 -22.50 34.12 20.46
CA GLN A 280 -22.68 35.45 21.01
C GLN A 280 -22.71 35.41 22.53
N GLN A 281 -23.40 34.43 23.14
CA GLN A 281 -23.39 34.18 24.57
C GLN A 281 -21.97 33.93 25.08
N ALA A 282 -21.21 33.08 24.44
CA ALA A 282 -19.82 32.78 24.81
C ALA A 282 -18.90 34.01 24.62
N ALA A 283 -19.08 34.79 23.56
CA ALA A 283 -18.30 35.98 23.25
C ALA A 283 -18.54 37.12 24.24
N GLN A 284 -19.75 37.22 24.84
CA GLN A 284 -20.05 38.16 25.93
C GLN A 284 -19.24 37.89 27.20
N SER A 285 -18.81 36.63 27.39
CA SER A 285 -17.92 36.23 28.49
C SER A 285 -16.44 36.27 28.10
N ASP A 286 -16.09 37.02 27.08
CA ASP A 286 -14.73 37.26 26.59
C ASP A 286 -13.96 35.99 26.12
N PHE A 287 -14.68 34.92 25.78
CA PHE A 287 -14.02 33.77 25.15
C PHE A 287 -13.48 34.15 23.77
N VAL A 288 -12.18 34.32 23.67
CA VAL A 288 -11.47 34.74 22.43
C VAL A 288 -11.80 33.83 21.25
N GLU A 289 -11.92 32.54 21.51
CA GLU A 289 -12.29 31.56 20.49
C GLU A 289 -13.73 31.77 19.98
N ALA A 290 -14.68 32.14 20.86
CA ALA A 290 -16.04 32.45 20.44
C ALA A 290 -16.08 33.71 19.56
N ILE A 291 -15.30 34.74 19.92
CA ILE A 291 -15.16 35.99 19.15
C ILE A 291 -14.61 35.67 17.75
N PHE A 292 -13.61 34.79 17.64
CA PHE A 292 -13.05 34.35 16.39
C PHE A 292 -14.06 33.54 15.54
N LEU A 293 -14.80 32.62 16.18
CA LEU A 293 -15.83 31.82 15.50
C LEU A 293 -17.02 32.67 15.02
N MET A 294 -17.34 33.76 15.72
CA MET A 294 -18.30 34.76 15.21
C MET A 294 -17.78 35.36 13.89
N GLY A 295 -16.50 35.70 13.81
CA GLY A 295 -15.88 36.14 12.55
C GLY A 295 -16.02 35.10 11.42
N GLN A 296 -15.76 33.84 11.72
CA GLN A 296 -15.95 32.75 10.72
C GLN A 296 -17.42 32.60 10.29
N LEU A 297 -18.36 32.72 11.22
CA LEU A 297 -19.78 32.64 10.93
C LEU A 297 -20.23 33.76 10.01
N PHE A 298 -19.83 34.99 10.26
CA PHE A 298 -20.14 36.12 9.42
C PHE A 298 -19.46 36.09 8.05
N ASP A 299 -18.21 35.56 7.99
CA ASP A 299 -17.47 35.33 6.75
C ASP A 299 -18.21 34.31 5.88
N GLU A 300 -18.71 33.23 6.49
CA GLU A 300 -19.53 32.21 5.80
C GLU A 300 -20.87 32.78 5.26
N LEU A 301 -21.45 33.73 5.97
CA LEU A 301 -22.66 34.45 5.54
C LEU A 301 -22.36 35.49 4.45
N GLY A 302 -21.08 35.78 4.18
CA GLY A 302 -20.65 36.87 3.30
C GLY A 302 -20.91 38.24 3.87
N ASP A 303 -21.04 38.37 5.18
CA ASP A 303 -21.37 39.61 5.91
C ASP A 303 -20.09 40.38 6.28
N PRO A 304 -19.98 41.65 5.93
CA PRO A 304 -18.79 42.48 6.23
C PRO A 304 -18.46 42.60 7.73
N GLU A 305 -19.39 42.33 8.63
CA GLU A 305 -19.12 42.31 10.09
C GLU A 305 -18.04 41.27 10.47
N ALA A 306 -17.78 40.28 9.61
CA ALA A 306 -16.71 39.28 9.80
C ALA A 306 -15.35 39.93 10.14
N TYR A 307 -15.04 41.02 9.42
CA TYR A 307 -13.79 41.74 9.60
C TYR A 307 -13.66 42.34 11.01
N ASP A 308 -14.72 42.95 11.53
CA ASP A 308 -14.73 43.56 12.86
C ASP A 308 -14.59 42.49 13.95
N TRP A 309 -15.24 41.36 13.79
CA TRP A 309 -15.12 40.24 14.71
C TRP A 309 -13.71 39.63 14.71
N TYR A 310 -13.08 39.47 13.54
CA TYR A 310 -11.68 39.02 13.46
C TYR A 310 -10.73 40.01 14.12
N HIS A 311 -10.91 41.34 13.92
CA HIS A 311 -10.10 42.35 14.58
C HIS A 311 -10.23 42.30 16.10
N ARG A 312 -11.45 42.15 16.62
CA ARG A 312 -11.69 42.02 18.07
C ARG A 312 -10.98 40.76 18.63
N ALA A 313 -11.00 39.66 17.93
CA ALA A 313 -10.29 38.45 18.35
C ALA A 313 -8.76 38.62 18.25
N ALA A 314 -8.28 39.27 17.22
CA ALA A 314 -6.87 39.54 16.98
C ALA A 314 -6.25 40.46 18.02
N ASP A 315 -7.00 41.50 18.44
CA ASP A 315 -6.61 42.44 19.51
C ASP A 315 -6.48 41.73 20.87
N LYS A 316 -7.24 40.65 21.06
CA LYS A 316 -7.14 39.76 22.23
C LYS A 316 -6.06 38.67 22.07
N GLY A 317 -5.26 38.72 21.01
CA GLY A 317 -4.13 37.80 20.74
C GLY A 317 -4.48 36.51 20.00
N SER A 318 -5.67 36.41 19.41
CA SER A 318 -6.01 35.24 18.57
C SER A 318 -5.12 35.18 17.34
N ALA A 319 -4.22 34.18 17.30
CA ALA A 319 -3.36 33.94 16.17
C ALA A 319 -4.14 33.54 14.90
N ASP A 320 -5.25 32.83 15.08
CA ASP A 320 -6.12 32.39 13.97
C ASP A 320 -6.85 33.60 13.35
N ALA A 321 -7.31 34.55 14.19
CA ALA A 321 -7.92 35.78 13.71
C ALA A 321 -6.90 36.65 12.96
N GLN A 322 -5.67 36.76 13.45
CA GLN A 322 -4.58 37.45 12.77
C GLN A 322 -4.26 36.86 11.41
N ASP A 323 -4.26 35.52 11.27
CA ASP A 323 -4.12 34.84 9.97
C ASP A 323 -5.29 35.12 9.04
N SER A 324 -6.53 35.12 9.56
CA SER A 324 -7.71 35.48 8.78
C SER A 324 -7.65 36.92 8.25
N ILE A 325 -7.27 37.88 9.09
CA ILE A 325 -7.07 39.28 8.67
C ILE A 325 -5.97 39.38 7.62
N ALA A 326 -4.85 38.69 7.81
CA ALA A 326 -3.79 38.62 6.80
C ALA A 326 -4.32 38.17 5.44
N GLY A 327 -5.21 37.16 5.42
CA GLY A 327 -5.86 36.70 4.20
C GLY A 327 -6.72 37.76 3.49
N PHE A 328 -7.37 38.67 4.24
CA PHE A 328 -8.12 39.81 3.65
C PHE A 328 -7.19 40.82 2.96
N TYR A 329 -6.07 41.17 3.58
CA TYR A 329 -5.10 42.09 3.00
C TYR A 329 -4.34 41.47 1.80
N LEU A 330 -3.90 40.23 1.91
CA LEU A 330 -3.16 39.55 0.84
C LEU A 330 -4.00 39.34 -0.43
N ARG A 331 -5.33 39.16 -0.31
CA ARG A 331 -6.22 39.13 -1.51
C ARG A 331 -6.22 40.46 -2.28
N LYS A 332 -5.82 41.56 -1.65
CA LYS A 332 -5.69 42.90 -2.25
C LYS A 332 -4.25 43.21 -2.65
N SER A 333 -3.32 42.25 -2.53
CA SER A 333 -1.87 42.44 -2.72
C SER A 333 -1.32 43.58 -1.81
N ASP A 334 -1.76 43.62 -0.57
CA ASP A 334 -1.40 44.64 0.40
C ASP A 334 -0.29 44.11 1.32
N GLU A 335 0.81 44.88 1.46
CA GLU A 335 1.96 44.55 2.30
C GLU A 335 1.57 44.39 3.78
N GLU A 336 0.52 45.07 4.25
CA GLU A 336 -0.02 44.93 5.61
C GLU A 336 -0.40 43.47 5.91
N GLY A 337 -0.80 42.68 4.92
CA GLY A 337 -1.07 41.27 5.05
C GLY A 337 0.12 40.45 5.55
N VAL A 338 1.33 40.78 5.10
CA VAL A 338 2.56 40.12 5.57
C VAL A 338 2.83 40.43 7.03
N ASP A 339 2.56 41.65 7.50
CA ASP A 339 2.75 42.03 8.88
C ASP A 339 1.75 41.33 9.82
N TRP A 340 0.54 41.13 9.35
CA TRP A 340 -0.43 40.30 10.07
C TRP A 340 -0.02 38.83 10.10
N LEU A 341 0.56 38.27 8.98
CA LEU A 341 1.13 36.93 9.00
C LEU A 341 2.28 36.79 10.01
N LYS A 342 3.18 37.79 10.08
CA LYS A 342 4.25 37.80 11.08
C LYS A 342 3.72 37.80 12.51
N LYS A 343 2.68 38.59 12.80
CA LYS A 343 2.02 38.60 14.11
C LYS A 343 1.40 37.25 14.43
N ALA A 344 0.61 36.67 13.51
CA ALA A 344 0.00 35.35 13.66
C ALA A 344 1.06 34.28 13.90
N ALA A 345 2.13 34.26 13.10
CA ALA A 345 3.25 33.33 13.24
C ALA A 345 3.98 33.47 14.56
N SER A 346 4.20 34.71 15.05
CA SER A 346 4.81 34.99 16.38
C SER A 346 3.94 34.47 17.52
N ASN A 347 2.63 34.55 17.37
CA ASN A 347 1.64 34.09 18.35
C ASN A 347 1.35 32.57 18.21
N GLY A 348 2.05 31.93 17.30
CA GLY A 348 2.12 30.46 17.27
C GLY A 348 1.18 29.77 16.30
N ASN A 349 0.49 30.50 15.39
CA ASN A 349 -0.36 29.90 14.38
C ASN A 349 0.48 29.13 13.34
N PRO A 350 0.31 27.79 13.19
CA PRO A 350 1.12 27.00 12.28
C PRO A 350 0.80 27.25 10.80
N GLU A 351 -0.44 27.65 10.47
CA GLU A 351 -0.86 27.97 9.11
C GLU A 351 -0.21 29.30 8.65
N ALA A 352 -0.23 30.32 9.51
CA ALA A 352 0.45 31.57 9.24
C ALA A 352 1.97 31.40 9.08
N MET A 353 2.60 30.53 9.89
CA MET A 353 4.01 30.17 9.72
C MET A 353 4.27 29.55 8.35
N PHE A 354 3.40 28.62 7.91
CA PHE A 354 3.52 27.98 6.61
C PHE A 354 3.37 28.98 5.46
N LYS A 355 2.34 29.83 5.49
CA LYS A 355 2.12 30.87 4.47
C LYS A 355 3.29 31.86 4.42
N LEU A 356 3.79 32.28 5.59
CA LEU A 356 4.95 33.18 5.67
C LEU A 356 6.21 32.53 5.09
N ALA A 357 6.40 31.23 5.33
CA ALA A 357 7.48 30.46 4.72
C ALA A 357 7.38 30.46 3.19
N GLN A 358 6.19 30.26 2.63
CA GLN A 358 5.95 30.33 1.18
C GLN A 358 6.28 31.72 0.62
N LYS A 359 5.87 32.80 1.30
CA LYS A 359 6.21 34.18 0.87
C LYS A 359 7.72 34.42 0.87
N TYR A 360 8.45 33.94 1.89
CA TYR A 360 9.92 34.02 1.89
C TYR A 360 10.58 33.12 0.82
N GLU A 361 9.99 32.00 0.46
CA GLU A 361 10.49 31.10 -0.59
C GLU A 361 10.35 31.74 -1.98
N ILE A 362 9.19 32.32 -2.28
CA ILE A 362 8.86 32.86 -3.60
C ILE A 362 9.39 34.29 -3.77
N GLY A 363 9.33 35.11 -2.73
CA GLY A 363 9.68 36.53 -2.76
C GLY A 363 8.54 37.43 -3.21
N GLU A 364 7.29 37.03 -2.95
CA GLU A 364 6.08 37.84 -3.20
C GLU A 364 5.73 38.67 -1.96
N GLU A 365 5.51 39.96 -2.11
CA GLU A 365 5.22 40.99 -1.09
C GLU A 365 6.31 41.10 0.01
N ILE A 366 7.36 40.31 -0.06
CA ILE A 366 8.51 40.31 0.86
C ILE A 366 9.76 39.85 0.11
N GLU A 367 10.93 40.35 0.45
CA GLU A 367 12.19 39.91 -0.14
C GLU A 367 12.43 38.43 0.11
N SER A 368 12.79 37.71 -0.98
CA SER A 368 13.05 36.26 -0.90
C SER A 368 14.18 35.93 0.08
N ASN A 369 13.91 34.99 0.98
CA ASN A 369 14.87 34.52 1.97
C ASN A 369 14.69 33.04 2.27
N HIS A 370 15.35 32.18 1.51
CA HIS A 370 15.22 30.74 1.66
C HIS A 370 15.58 30.21 3.05
N LYS A 371 16.51 30.86 3.77
CA LYS A 371 16.87 30.46 5.14
C LYS A 371 15.72 30.70 6.11
N MET A 372 15.07 31.86 5.98
CA MET A 372 13.87 32.18 6.76
C MET A 372 12.71 31.27 6.38
N ALA A 373 12.53 30.98 5.10
CA ALA A 373 11.51 30.06 4.63
C ALA A 373 11.66 28.67 5.31
N VAL A 374 12.87 28.12 5.32
CA VAL A 374 13.16 26.83 5.98
C VAL A 374 12.88 26.85 7.47
N ASP A 375 13.26 27.95 8.19
CA ASP A 375 13.00 28.07 9.62
C ASP A 375 11.50 28.08 9.92
N PHE A 376 10.72 28.86 9.14
CA PHE A 376 9.28 28.91 9.31
C PHE A 376 8.59 27.62 8.90
N TYR A 377 9.03 26.91 7.82
CA TYR A 377 8.52 25.58 7.50
C TYR A 377 8.76 24.60 8.66
N LYS A 378 9.97 24.60 9.22
CA LYS A 378 10.28 23.75 10.39
C LYS A 378 9.36 24.05 11.57
N ARG A 379 9.23 25.34 11.94
CA ARG A 379 8.39 25.77 13.08
C ARG A 379 6.92 25.40 12.87
N ALA A 380 6.40 25.58 11.65
CA ALA A 380 5.06 25.18 11.29
C ALA A 380 4.88 23.63 11.38
N ALA A 381 5.86 22.88 10.88
CA ALA A 381 5.89 21.42 10.94
C ALA A 381 5.93 20.88 12.38
N ASP A 382 6.75 21.51 13.26
CA ASP A 382 6.85 21.15 14.67
C ASP A 382 5.55 21.42 15.42
N LYS A 383 4.77 22.41 14.97
CA LYS A 383 3.44 22.72 15.51
C LYS A 383 2.30 21.93 14.86
N GLY A 384 2.61 20.98 13.99
CA GLY A 384 1.65 20.04 13.46
C GLY A 384 0.99 20.44 12.13
N ASN A 385 1.43 21.53 11.47
CA ASN A 385 0.95 21.81 10.11
C ASN A 385 1.41 20.69 9.14
N ILE A 386 0.45 20.01 8.54
CA ILE A 386 0.69 18.81 7.74
C ILE A 386 1.45 19.11 6.45
N GLU A 387 1.07 20.22 5.78
CA GLU A 387 1.75 20.65 4.54
C GLU A 387 3.18 21.11 4.82
N ALA A 388 3.39 21.79 5.96
CA ALA A 388 4.73 22.18 6.40
C ALA A 388 5.60 20.96 6.74
N GLN A 389 5.05 19.93 7.38
CA GLN A 389 5.76 18.67 7.64
C GLN A 389 6.23 18.04 6.33
N PHE A 390 5.34 17.95 5.35
CA PHE A 390 5.67 17.42 4.03
C PHE A 390 6.72 18.27 3.30
N LYS A 391 6.55 19.60 3.29
CA LYS A 391 7.47 20.51 2.59
C LYS A 391 8.86 20.53 3.25
N TYR A 392 8.91 20.61 4.58
CA TYR A 392 10.19 20.61 5.30
C TYR A 392 10.93 19.28 5.13
N ALA A 393 10.23 18.14 5.19
CA ALA A 393 10.80 16.83 4.91
C ALA A 393 11.37 16.76 3.48
N SER A 394 10.68 17.34 2.51
CA SER A 394 11.14 17.39 1.11
C SER A 394 12.42 18.20 0.96
N LEU A 395 12.53 19.33 1.67
CA LEU A 395 13.73 20.18 1.69
C LEU A 395 14.93 19.46 2.34
N LEU A 396 14.70 18.73 3.43
CA LEU A 396 15.73 17.91 4.08
C LEU A 396 16.21 16.76 3.17
N LEU A 397 15.33 16.16 2.41
CA LEU A 397 15.66 15.07 1.49
C LEU A 397 16.47 15.59 0.28
N ALA A 398 16.11 16.75 -0.26
CA ALA A 398 16.80 17.38 -1.39
C ALA A 398 18.21 17.82 -0.99
N GLY A 399 18.36 18.44 0.19
CA GLY A 399 19.65 18.93 0.69
C GLY A 399 20.21 20.14 -0.07
N GLU A 400 19.36 20.85 -0.82
CA GLU A 400 19.78 22.01 -1.63
C GLU A 400 19.94 23.30 -0.81
N ILE A 401 19.05 23.50 0.17
CA ILE A 401 18.99 24.70 1.00
C ILE A 401 19.37 24.38 2.45
N THR A 402 19.20 23.13 2.84
CA THR A 402 19.53 22.58 4.16
C THR A 402 20.60 21.51 4.01
N ASN A 403 21.28 21.14 5.10
CA ASN A 403 22.06 19.90 5.10
C ASN A 403 21.13 18.72 4.88
N LYS A 404 21.52 17.83 3.97
CA LYS A 404 20.73 16.61 3.69
C LYS A 404 20.63 15.75 4.94
N ASP A 405 19.40 15.50 5.40
CA ASP A 405 19.11 14.69 6.57
C ASP A 405 17.95 13.73 6.28
N ASN A 406 18.31 12.54 5.85
CA ASN A 406 17.34 11.52 5.47
C ASN A 406 16.52 11.01 6.66
N GLN A 407 17.10 10.99 7.87
CA GLN A 407 16.42 10.50 9.07
C GLN A 407 15.33 11.47 9.51
N SER A 408 15.67 12.74 9.67
CA SER A 408 14.68 13.76 10.02
C SER A 408 13.61 13.90 8.93
N ALA A 409 13.98 13.80 7.65
CA ALA A 409 13.02 13.81 6.55
C ALA A 409 12.00 12.66 6.70
N ALA A 410 12.46 11.45 6.98
CA ALA A 410 11.57 10.30 7.20
C ALA A 410 10.64 10.53 8.40
N ASP A 411 11.11 11.10 9.50
CA ASP A 411 10.30 11.38 10.68
C ASP A 411 9.17 12.39 10.39
N TYR A 412 9.47 13.47 9.66
CA TYR A 412 8.45 14.43 9.27
C TYR A 412 7.48 13.89 8.22
N PHE A 413 7.95 13.09 7.25
CA PHE A 413 7.04 12.40 6.34
C PHE A 413 6.13 11.42 7.07
N ASN A 414 6.62 10.69 8.09
CA ASN A 414 5.81 9.80 8.91
C ASN A 414 4.72 10.56 9.67
N ARG A 415 5.04 11.73 10.25
CA ARG A 415 4.05 12.60 10.92
C ARG A 415 2.98 13.05 9.93
N ALA A 416 3.37 13.57 8.77
CA ALA A 416 2.44 14.01 7.74
C ALA A 416 1.57 12.86 7.22
N ALA A 417 2.16 11.69 6.94
CA ALA A 417 1.45 10.50 6.50
C ALA A 417 0.50 9.95 7.57
N GLY A 418 0.91 9.99 8.85
CA GLY A 418 0.07 9.67 9.99
C GLY A 418 -1.17 10.55 10.08
N ALA A 419 -1.02 11.83 9.75
CA ALA A 419 -2.09 12.82 9.69
C ALA A 419 -2.92 12.77 8.40
N GLY A 420 -2.68 11.80 7.49
CA GLY A 420 -3.46 11.60 6.27
C GLY A 420 -2.92 12.28 5.01
N HIS A 421 -1.68 12.80 5.03
CA HIS A 421 -1.09 13.39 3.82
C HIS A 421 -0.71 12.31 2.80
N ALA A 422 -1.47 12.20 1.73
CA ALA A 422 -1.38 11.10 0.75
C ALA A 422 0.01 10.97 0.08
N ARG A 423 0.61 12.09 -0.33
CA ARG A 423 1.95 12.09 -0.96
C ARG A 423 3.05 11.70 0.03
N ALA A 424 2.92 12.10 1.31
CA ALA A 424 3.87 11.70 2.35
C ALA A 424 3.81 10.18 2.58
N ALA A 425 2.61 9.60 2.64
CA ALA A 425 2.43 8.16 2.74
C ALA A 425 3.10 7.41 1.57
N TYR A 426 2.98 7.92 0.35
CA TYR A 426 3.65 7.35 -0.82
C TYR A 426 5.19 7.42 -0.71
N LEU A 427 5.73 8.58 -0.29
CA LEU A 427 7.19 8.75 -0.16
C LEU A 427 7.79 7.88 0.96
N ILE A 428 7.09 7.72 2.08
CA ILE A 428 7.50 6.79 3.14
C ILE A 428 7.52 5.35 2.61
N GLY A 429 6.52 4.95 1.83
CA GLY A 429 6.53 3.65 1.15
C GLY A 429 7.78 3.46 0.28
N ILE A 430 8.17 4.49 -0.49
CA ILE A 430 9.41 4.45 -1.30
C ILE A 430 10.67 4.37 -0.43
N ILE A 431 10.71 5.09 0.68
CA ILE A 431 11.87 5.05 1.60
C ILE A 431 12.04 3.64 2.18
N HIS A 432 10.97 3.02 2.66
CA HIS A 432 11.00 1.64 3.14
C HIS A 432 11.35 0.64 2.02
N GLU A 433 10.84 0.82 0.81
CA GLU A 433 11.14 -0.06 -0.33
C GLU A 433 12.62 -0.02 -0.73
N LYS A 434 13.28 1.15 -0.62
CA LYS A 434 14.69 1.33 -0.95
C LYS A 434 15.66 0.93 0.18
N SER A 435 15.18 0.77 1.39
CA SER A 435 16.02 0.29 2.47
C SER A 435 16.28 -1.20 2.30
N LEU A 436 17.52 -1.52 1.94
CA LEU A 436 17.97 -2.80 1.35
C LEU A 436 17.99 -4.02 2.28
N SER A 437 17.43 -3.97 3.50
CA SER A 437 17.88 -4.96 4.48
C SER A 437 16.89 -6.05 4.87
N TYR A 438 15.58 -5.90 4.94
CA TYR A 438 14.72 -6.96 5.50
C TYR A 438 13.30 -6.99 4.90
N TRP A 439 12.68 -8.19 4.91
CA TRP A 439 11.28 -8.42 4.55
C TRP A 439 10.30 -7.49 5.30
N SER A 440 10.57 -7.21 6.58
CA SER A 440 9.75 -6.30 7.39
C SER A 440 9.66 -4.87 6.82
N GLU A 441 10.68 -4.41 6.14
CA GLU A 441 10.67 -3.09 5.49
C GLU A 441 9.81 -3.08 4.23
N LYS A 442 9.76 -4.18 3.47
CA LYS A 442 8.87 -4.32 2.31
C LYS A 442 7.40 -4.43 2.73
N GLU A 443 7.11 -5.09 3.84
CA GLU A 443 5.76 -5.12 4.42
C GLU A 443 5.30 -3.73 4.82
N LYS A 444 6.14 -2.97 5.53
CA LYS A 444 5.85 -1.57 5.86
C LYS A 444 5.68 -0.71 4.62
N ALA A 445 6.52 -0.89 3.60
CA ALA A 445 6.38 -0.20 2.33
C ALA A 445 5.01 -0.48 1.69
N PHE A 446 4.59 -1.74 1.67
CA PHE A 446 3.28 -2.15 1.15
C PHE A 446 2.13 -1.50 1.92
N GLU A 447 2.16 -1.51 3.25
CA GLU A 447 1.13 -0.87 4.09
C GLU A 447 1.00 0.63 3.78
N TRP A 448 2.13 1.33 3.65
CA TRP A 448 2.14 2.74 3.29
C TRP A 448 1.67 3.01 1.85
N PHE A 449 2.06 2.14 0.89
CA PHE A 449 1.54 2.24 -0.47
C PHE A 449 0.04 2.00 -0.52
N LEU A 450 -0.47 1.01 0.25
CA LEU A 450 -1.91 0.74 0.32
C LEU A 450 -2.66 1.95 0.88
N LYS A 451 -2.20 2.52 1.99
CA LYS A 451 -2.77 3.73 2.58
C LYS A 451 -2.76 4.92 1.60
N ALA A 452 -1.64 5.14 0.91
CA ALA A 452 -1.54 6.20 -0.10
C ALA A 452 -2.45 5.94 -1.32
N ALA A 453 -2.61 4.67 -1.73
CA ALA A 453 -3.50 4.27 -2.82
C ALA A 453 -4.97 4.49 -2.46
N GLU A 454 -5.38 4.18 -1.22
CA GLU A 454 -6.71 4.47 -0.68
C GLU A 454 -7.00 5.97 -0.64
N LEU A 455 -5.97 6.79 -0.38
CA LEU A 455 -6.03 8.26 -0.45
C LEU A 455 -5.95 8.80 -1.89
N GLY A 456 -5.97 7.95 -2.89
CA GLY A 456 -6.08 8.35 -4.29
C GLY A 456 -4.76 8.64 -5.01
N VAL A 457 -3.58 8.26 -4.49
CA VAL A 457 -2.29 8.46 -5.17
C VAL A 457 -2.08 7.44 -6.29
N PRO A 458 -2.07 7.83 -7.58
CA PRO A 458 -1.99 6.87 -8.68
C PRO A 458 -0.69 6.05 -8.70
N GLY A 459 0.44 6.68 -8.34
CA GLY A 459 1.73 5.99 -8.22
C GLY A 459 1.74 4.92 -7.11
N ALA A 460 0.99 5.14 -6.02
CA ALA A 460 0.84 4.16 -4.96
C ALA A 460 -0.05 2.98 -5.40
N MET A 461 -1.16 3.26 -6.10
CA MET A 461 -2.01 2.22 -6.69
C MET A 461 -1.20 1.31 -7.63
N PHE A 462 -0.36 1.91 -8.47
CA PHE A 462 0.56 1.17 -9.33
C PHE A 462 1.53 0.29 -8.52
N ARG A 463 2.14 0.84 -7.45
CA ARG A 463 3.05 0.06 -6.59
C ARG A 463 2.36 -1.11 -5.91
N VAL A 464 1.15 -0.93 -5.39
CA VAL A 464 0.34 -2.01 -4.82
C VAL A 464 0.10 -3.11 -5.87
N GLY A 465 -0.22 -2.74 -7.11
CA GLY A 465 -0.33 -3.68 -8.23
C GLY A 465 0.96 -4.48 -8.46
N VAL A 466 2.13 -3.81 -8.48
CA VAL A 466 3.45 -4.47 -8.63
C VAL A 466 3.73 -5.46 -7.49
N TYR A 467 3.36 -5.13 -6.26
CA TYR A 467 3.55 -6.02 -5.11
C TYR A 467 2.71 -7.30 -5.21
N PHE A 468 1.47 -7.19 -5.67
CA PHE A 468 0.61 -8.36 -5.93
C PHE A 468 1.09 -9.18 -7.14
N GLU A 469 1.52 -8.53 -8.23
CA GLU A 469 2.02 -9.20 -9.43
C GLU A 469 3.25 -10.05 -9.14
N ASN A 470 4.18 -9.53 -8.34
CA ASN A 470 5.45 -10.19 -8.04
C ASN A 470 5.42 -11.04 -6.76
N GLY A 471 4.33 -11.01 -5.97
CA GLY A 471 4.25 -11.73 -4.70
C GLY A 471 5.27 -11.26 -3.67
N ILE A 472 5.51 -9.93 -3.56
CA ILE A 472 6.63 -9.40 -2.76
C ILE A 472 6.39 -9.58 -1.24
N THR A 473 5.16 -9.33 -0.75
CA THR A 473 4.80 -9.46 0.68
C THR A 473 3.53 -10.29 0.90
N LYS A 474 2.85 -10.61 -0.16
CA LYS A 474 1.66 -11.46 -0.22
C LYS A 474 1.89 -12.53 -1.26
N GLU A 475 1.08 -13.58 -1.27
CA GLU A 475 1.08 -14.52 -2.38
C GLU A 475 0.81 -13.78 -3.69
N LYS A 476 1.48 -14.22 -4.75
CA LYS A 476 1.29 -13.67 -6.09
C LYS A 476 -0.18 -13.74 -6.48
N ASN A 477 -0.77 -12.59 -6.81
CA ASN A 477 -2.17 -12.47 -7.18
C ASN A 477 -2.33 -11.49 -8.35
N THR A 478 -2.38 -12.06 -9.54
CA THR A 478 -2.47 -11.30 -10.79
C THR A 478 -3.82 -10.61 -10.97
N ASP A 479 -4.92 -11.18 -10.42
CA ASP A 479 -6.26 -10.57 -10.47
C ASP A 479 -6.31 -9.28 -9.62
N GLU A 480 -5.70 -9.30 -8.42
CA GLU A 480 -5.60 -8.10 -7.61
C GLU A 480 -4.64 -7.08 -8.23
N ALA A 481 -3.53 -7.54 -8.82
CA ALA A 481 -2.62 -6.65 -9.57
C ALA A 481 -3.36 -5.92 -10.70
N PHE A 482 -4.16 -6.64 -11.48
CA PHE A 482 -4.98 -6.08 -12.55
C PHE A 482 -5.92 -4.98 -12.04
N LYS A 483 -6.67 -5.26 -10.96
CA LYS A 483 -7.60 -4.28 -10.36
C LYS A 483 -6.89 -2.99 -9.91
N TRP A 484 -5.71 -3.13 -9.30
CA TRP A 484 -4.94 -1.99 -8.86
C TRP A 484 -4.30 -1.22 -10.02
N TYR A 485 -3.81 -1.91 -11.05
CA TYR A 485 -3.35 -1.26 -12.27
C TYR A 485 -4.49 -0.54 -12.99
N GLN A 486 -5.71 -1.12 -13.00
CA GLN A 486 -6.88 -0.47 -13.57
C GLN A 486 -7.20 0.85 -12.85
N LYS A 487 -7.25 0.83 -11.50
CA LYS A 487 -7.45 2.06 -10.71
C LYS A 487 -6.37 3.12 -11.01
N ALA A 488 -5.11 2.69 -11.08
CA ALA A 488 -4.01 3.60 -11.40
C ALA A 488 -4.12 4.17 -12.82
N ALA A 489 -4.50 3.34 -13.79
CA ALA A 489 -4.70 3.71 -15.19
C ALA A 489 -5.89 4.67 -15.38
N ASP A 490 -6.98 4.45 -14.64
CA ASP A 490 -8.16 5.33 -14.63
C ASP A 490 -7.81 6.70 -14.02
N ALA A 491 -6.88 6.72 -13.08
CA ALA A 491 -6.29 7.95 -12.54
C ALA A 491 -5.17 8.54 -13.43
N GLY A 492 -4.97 8.02 -14.65
CA GLY A 492 -4.06 8.53 -15.65
C GLY A 492 -2.57 8.19 -15.45
N TYR A 493 -2.25 7.14 -14.67
CA TYR A 493 -0.85 6.77 -14.43
C TYR A 493 -0.26 5.98 -15.61
N PRO A 494 0.74 6.53 -16.34
CA PRO A 494 1.16 5.99 -17.65
C PRO A 494 1.72 4.56 -17.58
N LYS A 495 2.51 4.24 -16.54
CA LYS A 495 3.08 2.89 -16.37
C LYS A 495 2.03 1.83 -16.06
N ALA A 496 0.91 2.20 -15.44
CA ALA A 496 -0.19 1.28 -15.22
C ALA A 496 -0.89 0.91 -16.52
N LEU A 497 -1.07 1.88 -17.42
CA LEU A 497 -1.58 1.63 -18.77
C LEU A 497 -0.67 0.66 -19.53
N PHE A 498 0.63 0.85 -19.46
CA PHE A 498 1.59 -0.06 -20.08
C PHE A 498 1.47 -1.48 -19.51
N ASN A 499 1.46 -1.64 -18.17
CA ASN A 499 1.35 -2.96 -17.55
C ASN A 499 0.02 -3.65 -17.88
N LEU A 500 -1.09 -2.91 -17.94
CA LEU A 500 -2.36 -3.47 -18.43
C LEU A 500 -2.25 -3.97 -19.87
N GLY A 501 -1.57 -3.21 -20.74
CA GLY A 501 -1.28 -3.65 -22.10
C GLY A 501 -0.51 -4.98 -22.13
N VAL A 502 0.52 -5.12 -21.30
CA VAL A 502 1.31 -6.36 -21.15
C VAL A 502 0.46 -7.50 -20.61
N MET A 503 -0.41 -7.25 -19.64
CA MET A 503 -1.31 -8.27 -19.09
C MET A 503 -2.32 -8.77 -20.14
N TYR A 504 -2.89 -7.87 -20.94
CA TYR A 504 -3.77 -8.26 -22.06
C TYR A 504 -3.01 -8.99 -23.18
N GLU A 505 -1.75 -8.62 -23.48
CA GLU A 505 -0.90 -9.30 -24.44
C GLU A 505 -0.56 -10.73 -24.00
N SER A 506 -0.18 -10.91 -22.74
CA SER A 506 0.26 -12.21 -22.20
C SER A 506 -0.87 -13.12 -21.73
N GLY A 507 -2.06 -12.57 -21.44
CA GLY A 507 -3.13 -13.30 -20.78
C GLY A 507 -2.88 -13.58 -19.29
N ASN A 508 -1.97 -12.83 -18.66
CA ASN A 508 -1.60 -13.05 -17.27
C ASN A 508 -2.59 -12.34 -16.32
N GLY A 509 -3.42 -13.12 -15.61
CA GLY A 509 -4.44 -12.63 -14.69
C GLY A 509 -5.75 -12.20 -15.38
N ILE A 510 -5.81 -12.24 -16.71
CA ILE A 510 -7.03 -12.00 -17.50
C ILE A 510 -7.01 -12.77 -18.79
N ALA A 511 -8.12 -12.84 -19.51
CA ALA A 511 -8.13 -13.42 -20.86
C ALA A 511 -7.26 -12.57 -21.80
N GLN A 512 -6.42 -13.26 -22.60
CA GLN A 512 -5.59 -12.60 -23.61
C GLN A 512 -6.45 -11.87 -24.64
N ASP A 513 -6.15 -10.59 -24.88
CA ASP A 513 -6.80 -9.75 -25.88
C ASP A 513 -5.81 -8.75 -26.48
N MET A 514 -5.30 -9.09 -27.67
CA MET A 514 -4.31 -8.26 -28.37
C MET A 514 -4.87 -6.89 -28.79
N LYS A 515 -6.19 -6.77 -29.05
CA LYS A 515 -6.78 -5.49 -29.40
C LYS A 515 -6.82 -4.57 -28.19
N MET A 516 -7.18 -5.11 -27.04
CA MET A 516 -7.12 -4.35 -25.78
C MET A 516 -5.68 -3.97 -25.42
N ALA A 517 -4.72 -4.89 -25.60
CA ALA A 517 -3.30 -4.61 -25.38
C ALA A 517 -2.85 -3.37 -26.18
N VAL A 518 -3.16 -3.35 -27.48
CA VAL A 518 -2.82 -2.22 -28.37
C VAL A 518 -3.46 -0.92 -27.90
N GLN A 519 -4.73 -0.91 -27.51
CA GLN A 519 -5.40 0.29 -26.98
C GLN A 519 -4.70 0.85 -25.74
N TYR A 520 -4.31 -0.03 -24.82
CA TYR A 520 -3.58 0.39 -23.63
C TYR A 520 -2.16 0.85 -23.95
N TYR A 521 -1.45 0.20 -24.88
CA TYR A 521 -0.15 0.66 -25.36
C TYR A 521 -0.25 2.02 -26.02
N GLU A 522 -1.25 2.25 -26.87
CA GLU A 522 -1.47 3.54 -27.51
C GLU A 522 -1.69 4.67 -26.50
N ARG A 523 -2.54 4.43 -25.49
CA ARG A 523 -2.77 5.39 -24.41
C ARG A 523 -1.49 5.67 -23.63
N ALA A 524 -0.72 4.63 -23.28
CA ALA A 524 0.55 4.78 -22.57
C ALA A 524 1.61 5.50 -23.42
N ALA A 525 1.71 5.14 -24.70
CA ALA A 525 2.64 5.76 -25.66
C ALA A 525 2.36 7.26 -25.88
N ASN A 526 1.08 7.64 -25.96
CA ASN A 526 0.68 9.04 -26.06
C ASN A 526 0.98 9.84 -24.77
N LEU A 527 1.15 9.18 -23.63
CA LEU A 527 1.61 9.78 -22.38
C LEU A 527 3.14 9.68 -22.18
N GLY A 528 3.88 9.29 -23.21
CA GLY A 528 5.34 9.31 -23.23
C GLY A 528 6.03 8.05 -22.69
N VAL A 529 5.33 6.91 -22.55
CA VAL A 529 5.97 5.64 -22.14
C VAL A 529 6.68 5.03 -23.32
N ALA A 530 8.00 5.04 -23.30
CA ALA A 530 8.84 4.60 -24.43
C ALA A 530 8.73 3.10 -24.70
N GLU A 531 8.59 2.28 -23.65
CA GLU A 531 8.33 0.85 -23.75
C GLU A 531 7.01 0.56 -24.49
N ALA A 532 5.98 1.35 -24.19
CA ALA A 532 4.69 1.23 -24.87
C ALA A 532 4.77 1.64 -26.34
N MET A 533 5.56 2.69 -26.67
CA MET A 533 5.82 3.09 -28.06
C MET A 533 6.48 1.94 -28.85
N ASN A 534 7.48 1.29 -28.22
CA ASN A 534 8.14 0.13 -28.82
C ASN A 534 7.19 -1.03 -29.04
N ASN A 535 6.39 -1.40 -28.00
CA ASN A 535 5.44 -2.52 -28.11
C ASN A 535 4.32 -2.23 -29.13
N LEU A 536 3.89 -0.99 -29.22
CA LEU A 536 2.94 -0.57 -30.24
C LEU A 536 3.55 -0.65 -31.65
N GLY A 537 4.82 -0.30 -31.81
CA GLY A 537 5.60 -0.53 -33.04
C GLY A 537 5.67 -2.02 -33.41
N ASN A 538 5.93 -2.88 -32.43
CA ASN A 538 5.92 -4.33 -32.61
C ASN A 538 4.53 -4.85 -33.04
N ALA A 539 3.46 -4.34 -32.40
CA ALA A 539 2.09 -4.72 -32.76
C ALA A 539 1.75 -4.38 -34.22
N TYR A 540 2.10 -3.18 -34.69
CA TYR A 540 1.92 -2.78 -36.08
C TYR A 540 2.83 -3.55 -37.05
N HIS A 541 4.07 -3.85 -36.66
CA HIS A 541 4.99 -4.63 -37.49
C HIS A 541 4.50 -6.07 -37.70
N GLN A 542 4.04 -6.71 -36.61
CA GLN A 542 3.64 -8.12 -36.64
C GLN A 542 2.16 -8.33 -36.96
N GLY A 543 1.33 -7.27 -37.01
CA GLY A 543 -0.12 -7.40 -37.20
C GLY A 543 -0.84 -8.03 -35.99
N LYS A 544 -0.33 -7.82 -34.77
CA LYS A 544 -0.92 -8.37 -33.55
C LYS A 544 -1.90 -7.36 -32.92
N GLY A 545 -3.19 -7.66 -32.99
CA GLY A 545 -4.26 -6.82 -32.46
C GLY A 545 -4.62 -5.62 -33.33
N VAL A 546 -3.84 -5.37 -34.38
CA VAL A 546 -4.04 -4.33 -35.42
C VAL A 546 -3.64 -4.88 -36.77
N ASP A 547 -4.07 -4.27 -37.85
CA ASP A 547 -3.62 -4.62 -39.18
C ASP A 547 -2.12 -4.26 -39.32
N PRO A 548 -1.32 -5.15 -39.98
CA PRO A 548 0.11 -4.91 -40.11
C PRO A 548 0.36 -3.64 -40.93
N ASN A 549 1.21 -2.76 -40.41
CA ASN A 549 1.55 -1.49 -41.03
C ASN A 549 2.99 -1.07 -40.68
N GLY A 550 3.93 -1.37 -41.59
CA GLY A 550 5.34 -1.02 -41.40
C GLY A 550 5.60 0.47 -41.22
N SER A 551 4.84 1.33 -41.90
CA SER A 551 4.98 2.80 -41.75
C SER A 551 4.56 3.29 -40.39
N GLU A 552 3.48 2.76 -39.81
CA GLU A 552 3.08 3.07 -38.42
C GLU A 552 4.08 2.51 -37.42
N ALA A 553 4.58 1.28 -37.65
CA ALA A 553 5.62 0.70 -36.80
C ALA A 553 6.85 1.62 -36.72
N VAL A 554 7.34 2.09 -37.86
CA VAL A 554 8.49 3.03 -37.93
C VAL A 554 8.20 4.33 -37.19
N LYS A 555 7.00 4.90 -37.29
CA LYS A 555 6.64 6.11 -36.55
C LYS A 555 6.75 5.90 -35.04
N TRP A 556 6.23 4.79 -34.53
CA TRP A 556 6.26 4.51 -33.11
C TRP A 556 7.66 4.17 -32.61
N TYR A 557 8.46 3.40 -33.39
CA TYR A 557 9.87 3.16 -33.06
C TYR A 557 10.70 4.46 -33.07
N ASN A 558 10.43 5.41 -33.99
CA ASN A 558 11.08 6.72 -33.97
C ASN A 558 10.78 7.49 -32.69
N LYS A 559 9.51 7.51 -32.22
CA LYS A 559 9.16 8.16 -30.96
C LYS A 559 9.87 7.49 -29.76
N ALA A 560 9.98 6.15 -29.77
CA ALA A 560 10.73 5.41 -28.75
C ALA A 560 12.23 5.77 -28.80
N ASP A 561 12.82 5.88 -29.99
CA ASP A 561 14.21 6.30 -30.22
C ASP A 561 14.46 7.74 -29.74
N GLU A 562 13.56 8.67 -30.07
CA GLU A 562 13.60 10.08 -29.60
C GLU A 562 13.52 10.17 -28.08
N SER A 563 12.82 9.22 -27.43
CA SER A 563 12.75 9.09 -25.96
C SER A 563 13.99 8.40 -25.37
N GLY A 564 14.98 8.04 -26.18
CA GLY A 564 16.21 7.37 -25.76
C GLY A 564 16.05 5.86 -25.46
N PHE A 565 14.97 5.24 -25.93
CA PHE A 565 14.72 3.81 -25.69
C PHE A 565 15.41 2.94 -26.77
N TYR A 566 16.51 2.35 -26.40
CA TYR A 566 17.41 1.61 -27.30
C TYR A 566 16.75 0.45 -28.08
N LEU A 567 15.69 -0.19 -27.56
CA LEU A 567 14.96 -1.23 -28.30
C LEU A 567 14.21 -0.64 -29.49
N GLY A 568 13.62 0.55 -29.36
CA GLY A 568 13.04 1.26 -30.51
C GLY A 568 14.09 1.60 -31.56
N THR A 569 15.25 2.08 -31.13
CA THR A 569 16.41 2.32 -32.01
C THR A 569 16.84 1.04 -32.74
N TYR A 570 16.97 -0.06 -32.02
CA TYR A 570 17.31 -1.36 -32.59
C TYR A 570 16.29 -1.83 -33.62
N ASN A 571 14.99 -1.75 -33.27
CA ASN A 571 13.93 -2.17 -34.19
C ASN A 571 13.88 -1.33 -35.46
N LEU A 572 14.21 -0.02 -35.40
CA LEU A 572 14.42 0.80 -36.61
C LEU A 572 15.55 0.25 -37.49
N GLY A 573 16.63 -0.16 -36.86
CA GLY A 573 17.73 -0.85 -37.57
C GLY A 573 17.25 -2.11 -38.30
N VAL A 574 16.48 -2.93 -37.63
CA VAL A 574 15.89 -4.16 -38.20
C VAL A 574 14.94 -3.84 -39.36
N MET A 575 14.02 -2.87 -39.19
CA MET A 575 13.08 -2.46 -40.23
C MET A 575 13.79 -1.97 -41.52
N HIS A 576 14.88 -1.21 -41.38
CA HIS A 576 15.66 -0.74 -42.52
C HIS A 576 16.54 -1.85 -43.12
N TYR A 577 17.05 -2.77 -42.30
CA TYR A 577 17.88 -3.89 -42.78
C TYR A 577 17.07 -4.86 -43.63
N PHE A 578 15.87 -5.26 -43.21
CA PHE A 578 15.02 -6.20 -43.93
C PHE A 578 14.15 -5.53 -45.00
N GLY A 579 13.96 -4.21 -44.92
CA GLY A 579 13.10 -3.48 -45.83
C GLY A 579 11.62 -3.46 -45.46
N ASP A 580 11.27 -3.83 -44.19
CA ASP A 580 9.90 -3.86 -43.70
C ASP A 580 9.29 -2.44 -43.57
N ALA A 581 10.11 -1.42 -43.68
CA ALA A 581 9.73 0.00 -43.74
C ALA A 581 9.60 0.55 -45.19
N GLY A 582 9.79 -0.30 -46.19
CA GLY A 582 9.82 0.04 -47.61
C GLY A 582 11.02 -0.63 -48.29
N GLU A 583 11.93 0.11 -48.92
CA GLU A 583 13.14 -0.44 -49.48
C GLU A 583 14.22 -0.69 -48.43
N LYS A 584 15.02 -1.77 -48.62
CA LYS A 584 16.18 -2.04 -47.75
C LYS A 584 17.16 -0.86 -47.81
N ASN A 585 17.60 -0.45 -46.61
CA ASN A 585 18.59 0.62 -46.50
C ASN A 585 19.64 0.29 -45.42
N PHE A 586 20.69 -0.35 -45.85
CA PHE A 586 21.76 -0.80 -44.95
C PHE A 586 22.50 0.36 -44.27
N GLU A 587 22.67 1.52 -44.92
CA GLU A 587 23.31 2.70 -44.31
C GLU A 587 22.49 3.20 -43.09
N ARG A 588 21.16 3.27 -43.24
CA ARG A 588 20.29 3.62 -42.11
C ARG A 588 20.29 2.54 -41.04
N ALA A 589 20.20 1.27 -41.44
CA ALA A 589 20.28 0.16 -40.50
C ALA A 589 21.56 0.20 -39.67
N PHE A 590 22.71 0.44 -40.32
CA PHE A 590 24.00 0.62 -39.67
C PHE A 590 23.96 1.78 -38.64
N THR A 591 23.42 2.93 -39.03
CA THR A 591 23.32 4.10 -38.14
C THR A 591 22.52 3.77 -36.88
N PHE A 592 21.37 3.08 -37.02
CA PHE A 592 20.53 2.72 -35.89
C PHE A 592 21.15 1.60 -35.03
N PHE A 593 21.73 0.56 -35.65
CA PHE A 593 22.42 -0.48 -34.88
C PHE A 593 23.62 0.09 -34.12
N LYS A 594 24.37 1.04 -34.72
CA LYS A 594 25.46 1.71 -34.04
C LYS A 594 24.98 2.50 -32.83
N LYS A 595 23.91 3.27 -32.97
CA LYS A 595 23.27 4.02 -31.87
C LYS A 595 22.79 3.09 -30.75
N ALA A 596 22.13 1.98 -31.09
CA ALA A 596 21.68 0.99 -30.11
C ALA A 596 22.86 0.26 -29.44
N SER A 597 23.92 -0.06 -30.20
CA SER A 597 25.18 -0.63 -29.72
C SER A 597 25.89 0.27 -28.70
N ASP A 598 25.86 1.59 -28.91
CA ASP A 598 26.44 2.58 -27.98
C ASP A 598 25.70 2.62 -26.64
N SER A 599 24.45 2.21 -26.61
CA SER A 599 23.66 2.00 -25.39
C SER A 599 23.97 0.66 -24.70
N GLY A 600 24.88 -0.15 -25.21
CA GLY A 600 25.28 -1.44 -24.66
C GLY A 600 24.42 -2.63 -25.07
N TYR A 601 23.47 -2.46 -26.00
CA TYR A 601 22.59 -3.53 -26.41
C TYR A 601 23.31 -4.59 -27.24
N ALA A 602 23.48 -5.80 -26.66
CA ALA A 602 24.33 -6.86 -27.21
C ALA A 602 23.89 -7.33 -28.60
N GLN A 603 22.60 -7.44 -28.84
CA GLN A 603 22.07 -7.88 -30.15
C GLN A 603 22.35 -6.83 -31.25
N ALA A 604 22.31 -5.53 -30.90
CA ALA A 604 22.72 -4.48 -31.83
C ALA A 604 24.23 -4.53 -32.13
N GLN A 605 25.06 -4.85 -31.13
CA GLN A 605 26.50 -5.07 -31.31
C GLN A 605 26.78 -6.25 -32.25
N TYR A 606 26.03 -7.33 -32.09
CA TYR A 606 26.12 -8.50 -32.96
C TYR A 606 25.76 -8.17 -34.40
N ASN A 607 24.61 -7.52 -34.63
CA ASN A 607 24.19 -7.12 -35.97
C ASN A 607 25.17 -6.13 -36.62
N LEU A 608 25.67 -5.17 -35.84
CA LEU A 608 26.69 -4.22 -36.31
C LEU A 608 27.98 -4.92 -36.67
N ALA A 609 28.40 -5.93 -35.92
CA ALA A 609 29.56 -6.75 -36.24
C ALA A 609 29.37 -7.48 -37.57
N GLY A 610 28.19 -8.04 -37.82
CA GLY A 610 27.83 -8.65 -39.11
C GLY A 610 27.92 -7.65 -40.28
N MET A 611 27.39 -6.45 -40.09
CA MET A 611 27.45 -5.42 -41.12
C MET A 611 28.90 -5.03 -41.47
N TYR A 612 29.79 -4.91 -40.49
CA TYR A 612 31.21 -4.71 -40.73
C TYR A 612 31.86 -5.94 -41.40
N TYR A 613 31.50 -7.13 -41.03
CA TYR A 613 32.07 -8.36 -41.61
C TYR A 613 31.74 -8.55 -43.08
N PHE A 614 30.49 -8.25 -43.47
CA PHE A 614 30.02 -8.42 -44.86
C PHE A 614 30.19 -7.12 -45.69
N GLY A 615 30.36 -5.99 -45.07
CA GLY A 615 30.41 -4.70 -45.78
C GLY A 615 29.03 -4.18 -46.16
N GLU A 616 28.03 -4.38 -45.32
CA GLU A 616 26.64 -3.96 -45.58
C GLU A 616 26.35 -2.59 -44.96
N GLY A 617 26.15 -1.56 -45.79
CA GLY A 617 25.91 -0.17 -45.36
C GLY A 617 27.13 0.53 -44.76
N VAL A 618 28.26 -0.13 -44.77
CA VAL A 618 29.55 0.35 -44.31
C VAL A 618 30.66 -0.39 -45.07
N ASP A 619 31.84 0.20 -45.19
CA ASP A 619 32.99 -0.51 -45.74
C ASP A 619 33.33 -1.74 -44.88
N LYS A 620 33.65 -2.86 -45.56
CA LYS A 620 34.06 -4.08 -44.89
C LYS A 620 35.28 -3.85 -44.00
N ASP A 621 35.14 -4.13 -42.71
CA ASP A 621 36.19 -4.07 -41.70
C ASP A 621 36.09 -5.24 -40.72
N VAL A 622 36.87 -6.30 -41.00
CA VAL A 622 36.85 -7.51 -40.14
C VAL A 622 37.48 -7.27 -38.76
N ASN A 623 38.29 -6.22 -38.56
CA ASN A 623 38.80 -5.88 -37.23
C ASN A 623 37.71 -5.22 -36.38
N GLU A 624 36.91 -4.32 -36.96
CA GLU A 624 35.76 -3.75 -36.27
C GLU A 624 34.69 -4.84 -36.02
N ALA A 625 34.46 -5.77 -36.97
CA ALA A 625 33.60 -6.92 -36.79
C ALA A 625 34.01 -7.75 -35.56
N PHE A 626 35.30 -8.11 -35.48
CA PHE A 626 35.82 -8.84 -34.31
C PHE A 626 35.62 -8.08 -33.00
N ARG A 627 35.87 -6.75 -32.99
CA ARG A 627 35.66 -5.91 -31.82
C ARG A 627 34.22 -5.86 -31.34
N TYR A 628 33.25 -5.76 -32.27
CA TYR A 628 31.83 -5.71 -31.92
C TYR A 628 31.26 -7.09 -31.55
N TYR A 629 31.71 -8.19 -32.20
CA TYR A 629 31.37 -9.53 -31.75
C TYR A 629 31.89 -9.81 -30.33
N SER A 630 33.12 -9.37 -30.03
CA SER A 630 33.67 -9.48 -28.66
C SER A 630 32.82 -8.76 -27.64
N LYS A 631 32.38 -7.50 -27.94
CA LYS A 631 31.48 -6.76 -27.08
C LYS A 631 30.12 -7.43 -26.90
N ALA A 632 29.54 -7.94 -27.98
CA ALA A 632 28.26 -8.64 -27.92
C ALA A 632 28.34 -9.89 -27.02
N ALA A 633 29.39 -10.65 -27.16
CA ALA A 633 29.67 -11.83 -26.36
C ALA A 633 29.88 -11.51 -24.87
N GLU A 634 30.66 -10.46 -24.56
CA GLU A 634 30.88 -9.95 -23.20
C GLU A 634 29.60 -9.43 -22.55
N ASN A 635 28.70 -8.84 -23.35
CA ASN A 635 27.39 -8.37 -22.95
C ASN A 635 26.29 -9.46 -22.93
N GLY A 636 26.70 -10.73 -23.08
CA GLY A 636 25.83 -11.89 -22.86
C GLY A 636 25.06 -12.40 -24.09
N PHE A 637 25.41 -11.97 -25.30
CA PHE A 637 24.83 -12.51 -26.52
C PHE A 637 25.60 -13.77 -26.97
N SER A 638 25.07 -14.97 -26.69
CA SER A 638 25.76 -16.26 -26.87
C SER A 638 26.21 -16.53 -28.29
N ASP A 639 25.37 -16.17 -29.29
CA ASP A 639 25.66 -16.43 -30.71
C ASP A 639 26.91 -15.73 -31.22
N ALA A 640 27.34 -14.68 -30.54
CA ALA A 640 28.56 -13.97 -30.87
C ALA A 640 29.83 -14.82 -30.60
N TRP A 641 29.77 -15.78 -29.67
CA TRP A 641 30.89 -16.65 -29.36
C TRP A 641 31.19 -17.59 -30.52
N LYS A 642 30.17 -18.04 -31.26
CA LYS A 642 30.37 -18.85 -32.46
C LYS A 642 31.14 -18.08 -33.52
N ASN A 643 30.71 -16.84 -33.83
CA ASN A 643 31.39 -16.03 -34.82
C ASN A 643 32.84 -15.68 -34.41
N LEU A 644 33.07 -15.45 -33.10
CA LEU A 644 34.44 -15.29 -32.59
C LEU A 644 35.29 -16.56 -32.75
N GLY A 645 34.68 -17.73 -32.54
CA GLY A 645 35.32 -19.01 -32.76
C GLY A 645 35.80 -19.17 -34.22
N ASP A 646 34.93 -18.85 -35.18
CA ASP A 646 35.27 -18.84 -36.61
C ASP A 646 36.38 -17.84 -36.91
N MET A 647 36.29 -16.62 -36.41
CA MET A 647 37.27 -15.56 -36.63
C MET A 647 38.66 -15.93 -36.08
N TYR A 648 38.72 -16.57 -34.91
CA TYR A 648 39.98 -17.10 -34.35
C TYR A 648 40.50 -18.29 -35.19
N LEU A 649 39.60 -19.15 -35.72
CA LEU A 649 39.99 -20.31 -36.51
C LEU A 649 40.59 -19.89 -37.85
N ASN A 650 39.98 -18.88 -38.48
CA ASN A 650 40.39 -18.44 -39.84
C ASN A 650 41.47 -17.38 -39.78
N GLY A 651 41.53 -16.56 -38.70
CA GLY A 651 42.39 -15.38 -38.59
C GLY A 651 41.78 -14.13 -39.19
N ASP A 652 40.44 -14.04 -39.16
CA ASP A 652 39.66 -12.89 -39.66
C ASP A 652 39.61 -11.79 -38.59
N GLY A 653 40.27 -10.68 -38.87
CA GLY A 653 40.30 -9.53 -37.94
C GLY A 653 41.07 -9.78 -36.64
N VAL A 654 41.70 -10.96 -36.50
CA VAL A 654 42.50 -11.35 -35.34
C VAL A 654 43.54 -12.34 -35.77
N GLN A 655 44.63 -12.48 -35.01
CA GLN A 655 45.62 -13.53 -35.31
C GLN A 655 44.99 -14.91 -35.10
N LYS A 656 45.17 -15.80 -36.09
CA LYS A 656 44.69 -17.20 -36.03
C LYS A 656 45.15 -17.89 -34.75
N ASN A 657 44.20 -18.48 -34.04
CA ASN A 657 44.47 -19.13 -32.75
C ASN A 657 43.41 -20.22 -32.47
N VAL A 658 43.78 -21.47 -32.70
CA VAL A 658 42.86 -22.64 -32.53
C VAL A 658 42.43 -22.79 -31.06
N GLU A 659 43.31 -22.55 -30.11
CA GLU A 659 42.97 -22.65 -28.67
C GLU A 659 41.88 -21.65 -28.26
N LYS A 660 42.00 -20.38 -28.72
CA LYS A 660 40.96 -19.38 -28.49
C LYS A 660 39.68 -19.64 -29.25
N SER A 661 39.78 -20.24 -30.45
CA SER A 661 38.64 -20.72 -31.22
C SER A 661 37.83 -21.76 -30.44
N ILE A 662 38.51 -22.81 -29.91
CA ILE A 662 37.91 -23.84 -29.09
C ILE A 662 37.21 -23.22 -27.87
N LEU A 663 37.89 -22.32 -27.14
CA LEU A 663 37.33 -21.64 -25.96
C LEU A 663 36.09 -20.79 -26.31
N SER A 664 36.08 -20.19 -27.49
CA SER A 664 34.93 -19.42 -27.96
C SER A 664 33.75 -20.32 -28.30
N PHE A 665 34.02 -21.39 -29.04
CA PHE A 665 32.96 -22.38 -29.35
C PHE A 665 32.42 -23.08 -28.08
N GLU A 666 33.26 -23.37 -27.06
CA GLU A 666 32.82 -23.93 -25.79
C GLU A 666 31.82 -22.97 -25.12
N LYS A 667 32.11 -21.64 -25.05
CA LYS A 667 31.18 -20.66 -24.48
C LYS A 667 29.88 -20.55 -25.29
N GLY A 668 29.94 -20.64 -26.62
CA GLY A 668 28.74 -20.66 -27.48
C GLY A 668 27.91 -21.91 -27.22
N ALA A 669 28.57 -23.08 -27.19
CA ALA A 669 27.94 -24.37 -26.92
C ALA A 669 27.27 -24.44 -25.54
N ASP A 670 27.92 -23.90 -24.50
CA ASP A 670 27.37 -23.76 -23.13
C ASP A 670 26.19 -22.81 -23.10
N GLY A 671 26.16 -21.81 -23.97
CA GLY A 671 25.03 -20.92 -24.21
C GLY A 671 23.86 -21.52 -24.98
N GLY A 672 23.99 -22.77 -25.44
CA GLY A 672 22.96 -23.52 -26.17
C GLY A 672 23.04 -23.39 -27.69
N ASP A 673 24.12 -22.79 -28.26
CA ASP A 673 24.30 -22.66 -29.68
C ASP A 673 24.71 -24.01 -30.30
N ASN A 674 23.81 -24.60 -31.08
CA ASN A 674 24.02 -25.89 -31.73
C ASN A 674 25.06 -25.84 -32.88
N GLU A 675 25.19 -24.67 -33.52
CA GLU A 675 26.21 -24.48 -34.56
C GLU A 675 27.62 -24.49 -33.94
N ALA A 676 27.78 -23.79 -32.79
CA ALA A 676 29.00 -23.83 -32.00
C ALA A 676 29.32 -25.26 -31.49
N ARG A 677 28.32 -26.02 -31.04
CA ARG A 677 28.50 -27.44 -30.63
C ARG A 677 29.04 -28.29 -31.75
N VAL A 678 28.51 -28.15 -32.98
CA VAL A 678 28.96 -28.91 -34.13
C VAL A 678 30.38 -28.53 -34.53
N GLU A 679 30.69 -27.24 -34.66
CA GLU A 679 32.02 -26.80 -35.01
C GLU A 679 33.07 -27.18 -33.95
N LEU A 680 32.74 -27.04 -32.68
CA LEU A 680 33.57 -27.50 -31.57
C LEU A 680 33.82 -29.03 -31.67
N GLY A 681 32.74 -29.79 -31.82
CA GLY A 681 32.85 -31.24 -31.97
C GLY A 681 33.76 -31.61 -33.13
N ARG A 682 33.59 -30.92 -34.29
CA ARG A 682 34.42 -31.16 -35.48
C ARG A 682 35.89 -30.90 -35.23
N ILE A 683 36.22 -29.72 -34.64
CA ILE A 683 37.60 -29.36 -34.32
C ILE A 683 38.22 -30.37 -33.37
N LEU A 684 37.48 -30.82 -32.34
CA LEU A 684 37.98 -31.74 -31.32
C LEU A 684 38.26 -33.17 -31.84
N TYR A 685 37.70 -33.60 -32.98
CA TYR A 685 38.06 -34.89 -33.54
C TYR A 685 38.98 -34.77 -34.75
N THR A 686 39.03 -33.66 -35.48
CA THR A 686 39.86 -33.52 -36.69
C THR A 686 41.21 -32.89 -36.43
N THR A 687 41.30 -31.91 -35.52
CA THR A 687 42.51 -31.07 -35.40
C THR A 687 43.58 -31.72 -34.54
N THR A 688 44.71 -32.06 -35.17
CA THR A 688 45.86 -32.68 -34.49
C THR A 688 46.40 -31.77 -33.38
N GLY A 689 46.58 -32.31 -32.19
CA GLY A 689 47.07 -31.60 -31.00
C GLY A 689 45.96 -31.08 -30.09
N PHE A 690 44.73 -31.05 -30.54
CA PHE A 690 43.54 -30.63 -29.75
C PHE A 690 42.47 -31.74 -29.66
N GLN A 691 42.82 -32.97 -30.10
CA GLN A 691 41.89 -34.07 -30.16
C GLN A 691 41.37 -34.50 -28.80
N ASP A 692 40.04 -34.42 -28.63
CA ASP A 692 39.30 -34.97 -27.51
C ASP A 692 37.98 -35.60 -28.05
N PHE A 693 38.07 -36.88 -28.39
CA PHE A 693 36.94 -37.58 -28.99
C PHE A 693 35.74 -37.69 -28.04
N THR A 694 35.99 -37.77 -26.75
CA THR A 694 34.89 -37.87 -25.74
C THR A 694 34.10 -36.58 -25.66
N LYS A 695 34.80 -35.45 -25.58
CA LYS A 695 34.12 -34.13 -25.62
C LYS A 695 33.43 -33.88 -26.96
N ALA A 696 34.08 -34.22 -28.07
CA ALA A 696 33.48 -34.15 -29.41
C ALA A 696 32.15 -34.89 -29.45
N TYR A 697 32.14 -36.13 -28.94
CA TYR A 697 30.89 -36.90 -28.86
C TYR A 697 29.82 -36.23 -28.03
N GLN A 698 30.16 -35.71 -26.87
CA GLN A 698 29.20 -35.02 -25.98
C GLN A 698 28.51 -33.84 -26.69
N TYR A 699 29.28 -32.97 -27.31
CA TYR A 699 28.73 -31.79 -28.00
C TYR A 699 27.93 -32.16 -29.26
N LEU A 700 28.46 -33.04 -30.11
CA LEU A 700 27.75 -33.49 -31.31
C LEU A 700 26.46 -34.25 -30.98
N LYS A 701 26.50 -35.09 -29.96
CA LYS A 701 25.34 -35.83 -29.47
C LYS A 701 24.27 -34.91 -28.90
N ALA A 702 24.69 -33.90 -28.11
CA ALA A 702 23.76 -32.91 -27.57
C ALA A 702 23.03 -32.14 -28.69
N ALA A 703 23.75 -31.64 -29.68
CA ALA A 703 23.14 -30.98 -30.84
C ALA A 703 22.20 -31.90 -31.65
N ALA A 704 22.61 -33.14 -31.83
CA ALA A 704 21.82 -34.13 -32.56
C ALA A 704 20.54 -34.54 -31.82
N ASP A 705 20.59 -34.68 -30.50
CA ASP A 705 19.43 -35.01 -29.67
C ASP A 705 18.40 -33.85 -29.61
N GLU A 706 18.85 -32.61 -29.76
CA GLU A 706 17.98 -31.43 -29.92
C GLU A 706 17.40 -31.33 -31.36
N GLY A 707 17.73 -32.28 -32.26
CA GLY A 707 17.22 -32.31 -33.61
C GLY A 707 17.98 -31.44 -34.62
N TYR A 708 19.15 -30.91 -34.24
CA TYR A 708 19.97 -30.11 -35.13
C TYR A 708 20.65 -31.00 -36.19
N SER A 709 20.10 -31.04 -37.40
CA SER A 709 20.47 -31.97 -38.47
C SER A 709 21.93 -31.86 -38.93
N PRO A 710 22.61 -30.67 -38.93
CA PRO A 710 24.03 -30.60 -39.26
C PRO A 710 24.94 -31.42 -38.33
N ALA A 711 24.50 -31.80 -37.13
CA ALA A 711 25.24 -32.64 -36.20
C ALA A 711 25.23 -34.12 -36.58
N TYR A 712 24.26 -34.58 -37.37
CA TYR A 712 24.05 -36.00 -37.61
C TYR A 712 25.22 -36.67 -38.36
N ASN A 713 25.70 -36.00 -39.41
CA ASN A 713 26.82 -36.52 -40.18
C ASN A 713 28.15 -36.56 -39.41
N PRO A 714 28.61 -35.46 -38.76
CA PRO A 714 29.80 -35.45 -37.91
C PRO A 714 29.74 -36.47 -36.76
N LEU A 715 28.58 -36.64 -36.13
CA LEU A 715 28.39 -37.63 -35.07
C LEU A 715 28.53 -39.06 -35.60
N GLY A 716 27.91 -39.34 -36.74
CA GLY A 716 28.07 -40.65 -37.42
C GLY A 716 29.52 -40.94 -37.77
N ILE A 717 30.26 -39.97 -38.31
CA ILE A 717 31.69 -40.08 -38.58
C ILE A 717 32.50 -40.41 -37.33
N LEU A 718 32.25 -39.68 -36.25
CA LEU A 718 32.93 -39.89 -34.96
C LEU A 718 32.69 -41.28 -34.42
N LEU A 719 31.44 -41.78 -34.47
CA LEU A 719 31.05 -43.11 -33.98
C LEU A 719 31.64 -44.24 -34.77
N VAL A 720 32.06 -44.08 -36.03
CA VAL A 720 32.79 -45.12 -36.81
C VAL A 720 34.30 -44.95 -36.72
N SER A 721 34.82 -43.89 -36.15
CA SER A 721 36.24 -43.63 -36.04
C SER A 721 36.94 -44.65 -35.17
N LYS A 722 38.02 -45.25 -35.67
CA LYS A 722 38.87 -46.21 -34.94
C LYS A 722 39.61 -45.53 -33.75
N LYS A 723 39.66 -44.20 -33.72
CA LYS A 723 40.32 -43.41 -32.64
C LYS A 723 39.38 -43.13 -31.46
N PHE A 724 38.10 -43.40 -31.65
CA PHE A 724 37.11 -43.16 -30.57
C PHE A 724 36.93 -44.44 -29.75
N SER A 725 37.08 -44.33 -28.42
CA SER A 725 37.00 -45.48 -27.51
C SER A 725 35.62 -46.13 -27.51
N ASP A 726 34.59 -45.30 -27.59
CA ASP A 726 33.18 -45.72 -27.52
C ASP A 726 32.57 -45.84 -28.94
N ARG A 727 33.35 -46.31 -29.87
CA ARG A 727 32.94 -46.59 -31.26
C ARG A 727 31.70 -47.45 -31.29
N ASP A 728 30.67 -46.97 -31.99
CA ASP A 728 29.39 -47.67 -32.20
C ASP A 728 28.92 -47.52 -33.65
N PRO A 729 29.27 -48.45 -34.52
CA PRO A 729 28.84 -48.43 -35.92
C PRO A 729 27.30 -48.53 -36.10
N SER A 730 26.60 -49.18 -35.17
CA SER A 730 25.15 -49.33 -35.27
C SER A 730 24.46 -47.97 -35.03
N ALA A 731 24.88 -47.26 -33.99
CA ALA A 731 24.41 -45.90 -33.73
C ALA A 731 24.82 -44.93 -34.85
N ALA A 732 26.04 -45.10 -35.44
CA ALA A 732 26.48 -44.29 -36.56
C ALA A 732 25.54 -44.43 -37.78
N TRP A 733 25.13 -45.65 -38.09
CA TRP A 733 24.17 -45.89 -39.15
C TRP A 733 22.86 -45.12 -38.93
N GLU A 734 22.31 -45.17 -37.73
CA GLU A 734 21.07 -44.48 -37.43
C GLU A 734 21.18 -42.96 -37.67
N TRP A 735 22.32 -42.38 -37.30
CA TRP A 735 22.55 -40.95 -37.51
C TRP A 735 22.75 -40.60 -38.97
N PHE A 736 23.48 -41.42 -39.75
CA PHE A 736 23.58 -41.24 -41.19
C PHE A 736 22.21 -41.38 -41.87
N GLU A 737 21.39 -42.33 -41.41
CA GLU A 737 20.03 -42.50 -41.95
C GLU A 737 19.13 -41.31 -41.66
N LYS A 738 19.19 -40.73 -40.44
CA LYS A 738 18.48 -39.52 -40.11
C LYS A 738 18.94 -38.36 -41.02
N GLY A 739 20.24 -38.17 -41.13
CA GLY A 739 20.79 -37.12 -41.98
C GLY A 739 20.41 -37.27 -43.46
N ALA A 740 20.39 -38.49 -43.94
CA ALA A 740 19.97 -38.79 -45.31
C ALA A 740 18.48 -38.49 -45.55
N LYS A 741 17.60 -38.77 -44.58
CA LYS A 741 16.17 -38.43 -44.62
C LYS A 741 15.92 -36.92 -44.63
N GLU A 742 16.77 -36.16 -43.95
CA GLU A 742 16.77 -34.69 -43.95
C GLU A 742 17.41 -34.07 -45.21
N GLY A 743 17.86 -34.90 -46.14
CA GLY A 743 18.43 -34.47 -47.44
C GLY A 743 19.91 -34.09 -47.39
N ILE A 744 20.64 -34.43 -46.30
CA ILE A 744 22.08 -34.14 -46.20
C ILE A 744 22.87 -35.08 -47.13
N GLY A 745 23.41 -34.54 -48.22
CA GLY A 745 24.14 -35.29 -49.24
C GLY A 745 25.34 -36.04 -48.67
N LEU A 746 26.13 -35.39 -47.79
CA LEU A 746 27.26 -36.01 -47.11
C LEU A 746 26.87 -37.22 -46.27
N ALA A 747 25.71 -37.19 -45.61
CA ALA A 747 25.21 -38.33 -44.84
C ALA A 747 24.87 -39.51 -45.74
N LYS A 748 24.29 -39.29 -46.93
CA LYS A 748 24.07 -40.32 -47.94
C LYS A 748 25.37 -40.86 -48.47
N LEU A 749 26.38 -40.04 -48.75
CA LEU A 749 27.73 -40.46 -49.14
C LEU A 749 28.37 -41.37 -48.08
N ASN A 750 28.26 -40.98 -46.82
CA ASN A 750 28.80 -41.75 -45.70
C ASN A 750 28.03 -43.05 -45.46
N GLN A 751 26.68 -43.06 -45.70
CA GLN A 751 25.93 -44.31 -45.74
C GLN A 751 26.47 -45.30 -46.81
N ALA A 752 26.68 -44.79 -48.03
CA ALA A 752 27.22 -45.63 -49.08
C ALA A 752 28.60 -46.20 -48.73
N THR A 753 29.42 -45.32 -48.13
CA THR A 753 30.77 -45.74 -47.69
C THR A 753 30.72 -46.75 -46.54
N PHE A 754 29.86 -46.55 -45.59
CA PHE A 754 29.62 -47.42 -44.45
C PHE A 754 29.22 -48.82 -44.93
N LEU A 755 28.29 -48.91 -45.88
CA LEU A 755 27.85 -50.20 -46.50
C LEU A 755 28.97 -50.86 -47.24
N LYS A 756 29.72 -50.13 -48.04
CA LYS A 756 30.87 -50.70 -48.79
C LYS A 756 31.93 -51.25 -47.87
N ARG A 757 32.23 -50.58 -46.76
CA ARG A 757 33.21 -51.02 -45.77
C ARG A 757 32.75 -52.19 -44.90
N GLY A 758 31.45 -52.45 -44.86
CA GLY A 758 30.85 -53.41 -43.96
C GLY A 758 31.04 -53.14 -42.52
N GLU A 759 30.95 -51.89 -42.14
CA GLU A 759 31.19 -51.40 -40.74
C GLU A 759 30.23 -52.04 -39.72
N ASN A 760 29.06 -52.53 -40.15
CA ASN A 760 28.12 -53.35 -39.38
C ASN A 760 28.35 -54.88 -39.51
N GLY A 761 29.48 -55.26 -40.00
CA GLY A 761 29.89 -56.68 -40.11
C GLY A 761 29.82 -57.26 -41.49
N VAL A 762 29.00 -56.88 -42.45
CA VAL A 762 28.86 -57.37 -43.84
C VAL A 762 28.78 -56.19 -44.81
N ALA A 763 29.63 -56.18 -45.81
CA ALA A 763 29.57 -55.19 -46.87
C ALA A 763 28.36 -55.36 -47.76
N ASP A 764 27.64 -54.35 -48.09
CA ASP A 764 26.49 -54.29 -48.97
C ASP A 764 26.76 -53.36 -50.16
N TYR A 765 27.44 -53.94 -51.18
CA TYR A 765 27.85 -53.23 -52.40
C TYR A 765 26.65 -52.79 -53.24
N VAL A 766 25.53 -53.54 -53.17
CA VAL A 766 24.31 -53.23 -53.95
C VAL A 766 23.63 -51.94 -53.44
N LYS A 767 23.39 -51.90 -52.18
CA LYS A 767 22.80 -50.68 -51.59
C LYS A 767 23.75 -49.47 -51.65
N ALA A 768 25.05 -49.71 -51.51
CA ALA A 768 26.02 -48.63 -51.71
C ALA A 768 25.97 -48.01 -53.08
N PHE A 769 25.86 -48.94 -54.15
CA PHE A 769 25.67 -48.52 -55.53
C PHE A 769 24.39 -47.72 -55.74
N GLU A 770 23.24 -48.18 -55.23
CA GLU A 770 21.94 -47.54 -55.36
C GLU A 770 21.94 -46.09 -54.72
N ILE A 771 22.54 -45.97 -53.59
CA ILE A 771 22.67 -44.69 -52.92
C ILE A 771 23.54 -43.69 -53.71
N LEU A 772 24.68 -44.12 -54.16
CA LEU A 772 25.58 -43.27 -54.96
C LEU A 772 24.96 -42.93 -56.32
N GLU A 773 24.28 -43.82 -56.96
CA GLU A 773 23.60 -43.58 -58.24
C GLU A 773 22.46 -42.52 -58.04
N SER A 774 21.65 -42.69 -57.05
CA SER A 774 20.63 -41.67 -56.68
C SER A 774 21.22 -40.31 -56.49
N LEU A 775 22.32 -40.14 -55.72
CA LEU A 775 22.99 -38.85 -55.53
C LEU A 775 23.49 -38.22 -56.83
N VAL A 776 23.99 -39.03 -57.73
CA VAL A 776 24.44 -38.54 -59.06
C VAL A 776 23.26 -38.16 -59.92
N GLN A 777 22.16 -38.88 -59.87
CA GLN A 777 20.96 -38.63 -60.67
C GLN A 777 20.20 -37.40 -60.11
N ASP A 778 20.01 -37.31 -58.81
CA ASP A 778 19.21 -36.26 -58.16
C ASP A 778 19.93 -34.93 -58.12
N ASN A 779 21.24 -34.93 -57.76
CA ASN A 779 21.99 -33.68 -57.43
C ASN A 779 23.21 -33.50 -58.37
N GLN A 780 23.52 -34.39 -59.30
CA GLN A 780 24.76 -34.41 -60.09
C GLN A 780 26.01 -34.24 -59.18
N ASP A 781 25.98 -34.91 -58.03
CA ASP A 781 27.06 -34.84 -57.05
C ASP A 781 28.35 -35.45 -57.64
N THR A 782 29.39 -34.61 -57.64
CA THR A 782 30.68 -34.95 -58.24
C THR A 782 31.46 -36.02 -57.45
N THR A 783 31.31 -35.96 -56.11
CA THR A 783 31.96 -36.90 -55.20
C THR A 783 31.27 -38.27 -55.30
N ALA A 784 29.93 -38.27 -55.35
CA ALA A 784 29.15 -39.47 -55.56
C ALA A 784 29.50 -40.16 -56.92
N ALA A 785 29.61 -39.36 -57.99
CA ALA A 785 30.00 -39.84 -59.28
C ALA A 785 31.40 -40.47 -59.26
N TYR A 786 32.34 -39.83 -58.58
CA TYR A 786 33.68 -40.35 -58.38
C TYR A 786 33.69 -41.69 -57.62
N LEU A 787 33.02 -41.72 -56.46
CA LEU A 787 32.91 -42.90 -55.61
C LEU A 787 32.16 -44.08 -56.31
N LEU A 788 31.13 -43.75 -57.09
CA LEU A 788 30.38 -44.70 -57.86
C LEU A 788 31.25 -45.35 -58.95
N ALA A 789 32.05 -44.55 -59.63
CA ALA A 789 33.02 -45.06 -60.60
C ALA A 789 34.04 -45.95 -59.95
N LEU A 790 34.59 -45.61 -58.78
CA LEU A 790 35.52 -46.46 -58.04
C LEU A 790 34.87 -47.78 -57.59
N LEU A 791 33.57 -47.69 -57.18
CA LEU A 791 32.83 -48.89 -56.81
C LEU A 791 32.68 -49.85 -57.95
N ILE A 792 32.28 -49.36 -59.17
CA ILE A 792 32.13 -50.16 -60.37
C ILE A 792 33.45 -50.81 -60.82
N LEU A 793 34.56 -50.13 -60.62
CA LEU A 793 35.90 -50.65 -60.92
C LEU A 793 36.39 -51.64 -59.88
N SER A 794 35.74 -51.75 -58.72
CA SER A 794 36.13 -52.75 -57.71
C SER A 794 35.67 -54.17 -58.08
N GLU A 795 36.38 -55.22 -57.60
CA GLU A 795 36.05 -56.61 -57.89
C GLU A 795 34.71 -57.06 -57.25
N GLU A 796 34.23 -56.35 -56.24
CA GLU A 796 33.04 -56.67 -55.43
C GLU A 796 31.75 -56.07 -55.98
N CYS A 797 31.80 -55.10 -56.88
CA CYS A 797 30.62 -54.42 -57.40
C CYS A 797 29.74 -55.40 -58.27
N PRO A 798 28.41 -55.35 -58.10
CA PRO A 798 27.49 -56.12 -58.93
C PRO A 798 27.46 -55.67 -60.40
N VAL A 799 27.81 -54.45 -60.69
CA VAL A 799 27.90 -53.84 -62.04
C VAL A 799 29.37 -53.71 -62.40
N LYS A 800 29.83 -54.53 -63.38
CA LYS A 800 31.23 -54.55 -63.86
C LYS A 800 31.32 -53.97 -65.26
N ASP A 801 30.95 -52.67 -65.38
CA ASP A 801 30.97 -52.02 -66.69
C ASP A 801 31.95 -50.85 -66.72
N GLN A 802 33.10 -51.01 -67.26
CA GLN A 802 34.14 -49.99 -67.38
C GLN A 802 33.67 -48.74 -68.13
N THR A 803 32.78 -48.94 -69.11
CA THR A 803 32.26 -47.77 -69.89
C THR A 803 31.37 -46.92 -69.03
N ILE A 804 30.58 -47.50 -68.12
CA ILE A 804 29.76 -46.80 -67.18
C ILE A 804 30.65 -46.13 -66.14
N ALA A 805 31.67 -46.77 -65.58
CA ALA A 805 32.66 -46.22 -64.70
C ALA A 805 33.31 -44.95 -65.26
N ARG A 806 33.76 -45.09 -66.55
CA ARG A 806 34.39 -44.00 -67.29
C ARG A 806 33.43 -42.77 -67.45
N LYS A 807 32.20 -43.03 -67.77
CA LYS A 807 31.17 -41.97 -67.84
C LYS A 807 31.03 -41.17 -66.49
N TYR A 808 31.00 -41.89 -65.37
CA TYR A 808 30.93 -41.22 -64.05
C TYR A 808 32.22 -40.47 -63.70
N LEU A 809 33.39 -40.96 -64.07
CA LEU A 809 34.64 -40.27 -63.95
C LEU A 809 34.68 -38.99 -64.82
N GLU A 810 34.13 -39.04 -66.03
CA GLU A 810 34.00 -37.85 -66.93
C GLU A 810 33.07 -36.84 -66.35
N ILE A 811 31.96 -37.22 -65.74
CA ILE A 811 31.04 -36.33 -65.02
C ILE A 811 31.76 -35.63 -63.86
N SER A 812 32.47 -36.40 -63.04
CA SER A 812 33.20 -35.88 -61.87
C SER A 812 34.37 -34.99 -62.29
N ALA A 813 35.19 -35.39 -63.21
CA ALA A 813 36.32 -34.64 -63.77
C ALA A 813 35.89 -33.33 -64.47
N GLY A 814 34.78 -33.35 -65.24
CA GLY A 814 34.24 -32.22 -65.96
C GLY A 814 33.73 -31.12 -65.03
N LYS A 815 33.47 -31.43 -63.75
CA LYS A 815 33.15 -30.50 -62.69
C LYS A 815 34.31 -30.21 -61.74
N GLY A 816 35.55 -30.59 -62.12
CA GLY A 816 36.75 -30.19 -61.39
C GLY A 816 37.33 -31.16 -60.37
N CYS A 817 36.80 -32.38 -60.32
CA CYS A 817 37.37 -33.45 -59.45
C CYS A 817 38.74 -33.92 -60.00
N GLN A 818 39.79 -33.41 -59.34
CA GLN A 818 41.19 -33.73 -59.76
C GLN A 818 41.53 -35.22 -59.70
N PRO A 819 41.11 -35.96 -58.64
CA PRO A 819 41.31 -37.40 -58.60
C PRO A 819 40.66 -38.12 -59.80
N ALA A 820 39.44 -37.75 -60.17
CA ALA A 820 38.76 -38.36 -61.34
C ALA A 820 39.47 -38.02 -62.63
N ALA A 821 39.96 -36.79 -62.80
CA ALA A 821 40.72 -36.40 -63.98
C ALA A 821 42.02 -37.18 -64.07
N LYS A 822 42.77 -37.39 -63.01
CA LYS A 822 43.98 -38.17 -62.95
C LYS A 822 43.76 -39.64 -63.32
N LEU A 823 42.61 -40.22 -62.87
CA LEU A 823 42.24 -41.60 -63.27
C LEU A 823 41.87 -41.73 -64.73
N LEU A 824 41.25 -40.72 -65.33
CA LEU A 824 40.93 -40.75 -66.80
C LEU A 824 42.15 -40.63 -67.65
N ASP A 825 43.19 -39.93 -67.22
CA ASP A 825 44.45 -39.74 -67.96
C ASP A 825 45.34 -41.02 -67.94
N ASN A 826 45.13 -41.95 -67.01
CA ASN A 826 45.92 -43.12 -66.79
C ASN A 826 45.16 -44.37 -67.20
N ASN A 827 45.28 -44.71 -68.51
CA ASN A 827 44.58 -45.85 -69.16
C ASN A 827 44.95 -47.25 -68.55
N ASP A 828 46.09 -47.44 -67.83
CA ASP A 828 46.52 -48.68 -67.19
C ASP A 828 45.84 -48.95 -65.85
N LEU A 829 45.19 -47.95 -65.21
CA LEU A 829 44.50 -48.10 -63.92
C LEU A 829 43.18 -48.88 -64.04
N PHE A 830 42.62 -48.97 -65.19
CA PHE A 830 41.36 -49.77 -65.39
C PHE A 830 41.55 -51.32 -65.30
N THR A 831 42.78 -51.80 -65.09
CA THR A 831 43.13 -53.22 -65.12
C THR A 831 43.97 -53.73 -63.90
N GLY A 832 44.16 -52.94 -62.86
CA GLY A 832 45.09 -53.31 -61.76
C GLY A 832 44.59 -53.05 -60.35
N PRO A 833 45.23 -53.67 -59.32
CA PRO A 833 44.86 -53.55 -57.90
C PRO A 833 45.08 -52.19 -57.31
N ALA A 834 45.59 -51.20 -58.06
CA ALA A 834 45.83 -49.82 -57.58
C ALA A 834 44.57 -49.01 -57.32
N VAL A 835 43.40 -49.39 -57.77
CA VAL A 835 42.10 -48.74 -57.60
C VAL A 835 41.60 -48.84 -56.17
N LEU A 836 42.04 -49.84 -55.41
CA LEU A 836 41.58 -50.10 -54.05
C LEU A 836 42.10 -49.09 -53.01
N ASN A 837 43.26 -48.46 -53.21
CA ASN A 837 43.88 -47.54 -52.23
C ASN A 837 43.26 -46.13 -52.23
N PHE A 838 42.71 -45.72 -53.39
CA PHE A 838 42.09 -44.40 -53.49
C PHE A 838 40.80 -44.24 -52.68
N TRP A 839 40.12 -45.36 -52.38
CA TRP A 839 38.89 -45.29 -51.55
C TRP A 839 39.19 -45.20 -50.06
N GLU A 840 40.34 -45.68 -49.59
CA GLU A 840 40.73 -45.64 -48.21
C GLU A 840 41.12 -44.21 -47.76
N ASP A 841 41.66 -43.39 -48.69
CA ASP A 841 42.15 -42.02 -48.43
C ASP A 841 41.05 -40.96 -48.53
N TYR A 842 39.86 -41.29 -49.15
CA TYR A 842 38.85 -40.24 -49.48
C TYR A 842 37.68 -40.14 -48.48
N ILE A 843 37.72 -40.84 -47.38
CA ILE A 843 36.51 -41.03 -46.63
C ILE A 843 36.67 -40.70 -45.15
N LEU A 844 35.70 -40.00 -44.66
CA LEU A 844 35.44 -39.62 -43.27
C LEU A 844 36.21 -38.41 -42.75
N GLU A 845 36.67 -37.57 -43.63
CA GLU A 845 37.06 -36.20 -43.24
C GLU A 845 36.09 -35.21 -43.89
N ASP A 846 35.47 -34.35 -43.04
CA ASP A 846 34.66 -33.21 -43.50
C ASP A 846 35.47 -32.17 -44.24
#